data_d51fc25b832643f87fd8ad6b7be50713
#
_entry.id   d51fc25b832643f87fd8ad6b7be50713
#
_cell.length_a   1.000
_cell.length_b   1.000
_cell.length_c   1.000
_cell.angle_alpha   90.00
_cell.angle_beta   90.00
_cell.angle_gamma   90.00
#
_symmetry.space_group_name_H-M   'P 1'
#
loop_
_entity.id
_entity.type
_entity.pdbx_description
1 polymer ?
#
loop_
_entity_poly.entity_id
_entity_poly.type
_entity_poly.pdbx_seq_one_letter_code
_entity_poly.pdbx_strand_id
1 'polypeptide(L)'
;MSKSIILFSDGTGNSSAKLFKTNVWRMYEAVDLGPPAEGKRDQISYYDDGVGTSSFKPLTVLGGAFGWGLQRNVLDIYRYACRNYREGDDIYAFGFSRGAFTVRLVVALIASEGLVGSTSEAELDRKSREAYRNFRAAFLPRRLQWPTKLLRSARAAIDRWLARRKDREPYDPADNCWPKVRFVGVWDTVSAYGGPIAEITRAIDNWIYPLSMPNYQLNEHVQCARHALAIDDERDAFHPLLWDELHEQQLADEGKVTRGRLQQVWFTGMHADVGGGYPDESLSYVSLLWMMEEAENAGLRTLKVVKDRIVALASSYGPIHDSRAGLAAYYRYQPRKIAAWLDPVDPTTLSLRDPAIVDSHATSRGLLCSVSVHESVINRIANGTDRYAPITLPETFSIVPPQVEGETVPQPDNQTPDPLPESQTPKPMVSRDVCVRLTEPTAAGARAAATEPIWNFVWWRRLTYFATLTATLLLLILPLVAGRLPPPPILADGRTWIGGIIRLLTIVLPAFAGEWVEAYANNPFYFLVLAGFIVLFFKLGTRLERTLRDEARRMWREATGDGLPQEPRASWVQTFRNSRRYQHFIQLFKWYFLPDWIVAPLLVLLMFWLGVAVFAQTALPFLENGTLLCQPSPGGGAEITTTVARDFRTRHVCSESFGRVEETQRYVVTFDVVEPWADSSVPTNPEGLGVGDFSWGLGYLAAPFRRVIDARFLQPVLEVRPADGKRPWGNIQIYPIPVRPVGDSVTLYRADFTAPRSGELFLFANDAMIPLRARGWGKYNYRYFYEALGSRGTDGEHKPGNDGTACVTVERVSVAERPTGAPPAGSICETAAARNAAQAAAVQTIRDK
;
A
#
# COMPACT_ATOMS: atom_id res chain seq x y z
N MET A 1 0.06 -34.75 30.62
CA MET A 1 -0.61 -35.23 29.40
C MET A 1 -0.19 -34.31 28.25
N SER A 2 0.10 -34.87 27.11
CA SER A 2 0.42 -34.13 25.89
C SER A 2 -0.84 -33.47 25.33
N LYS A 3 -0.69 -32.26 24.77
CA LYS A 3 -1.79 -31.47 24.20
C LYS A 3 -1.54 -31.11 22.74
N SER A 4 -2.55 -30.56 22.10
CA SER A 4 -2.46 -29.96 20.77
C SER A 4 -2.47 -28.44 20.87
N ILE A 5 -1.51 -27.78 20.24
CA ILE A 5 -1.37 -26.32 20.15
C ILE A 5 -1.79 -25.91 18.76
N ILE A 6 -2.87 -25.12 18.66
CA ILE A 6 -3.45 -24.73 17.38
C ILE A 6 -3.19 -23.23 17.16
N LEU A 7 -2.50 -22.92 16.07
CA LEU A 7 -2.06 -21.58 15.73
C LEU A 7 -2.85 -21.08 14.51
N PHE A 8 -3.42 -19.88 14.61
CA PHE A 8 -4.21 -19.27 13.55
C PHE A 8 -3.65 -17.90 13.18
N SER A 9 -3.54 -17.62 11.90
CA SER A 9 -3.20 -16.28 11.39
C SER A 9 -4.10 -15.90 10.21
N ASP A 10 -4.85 -14.82 10.36
CA ASP A 10 -5.85 -14.41 9.39
C ASP A 10 -5.28 -13.52 8.28
N GLY A 11 -6.06 -13.36 7.21
CA GLY A 11 -5.73 -12.53 6.07
C GLY A 11 -5.67 -11.04 6.44
N THR A 12 -4.96 -10.26 5.62
CA THR A 12 -4.77 -8.82 5.86
C THR A 12 -6.05 -8.04 5.99
N GLY A 13 -6.11 -7.21 7.01
CA GLY A 13 -7.27 -6.38 7.31
C GLY A 13 -8.48 -7.20 7.77
N ASN A 14 -8.33 -8.49 7.99
CA ASN A 14 -9.33 -9.34 8.66
C ASN A 14 -9.02 -9.39 10.14
N SER A 15 -10.07 -9.32 10.93
CA SER A 15 -9.95 -9.38 12.38
C SER A 15 -11.19 -10.01 12.99
N SER A 16 -11.06 -10.41 14.24
CA SER A 16 -12.17 -10.89 15.07
C SER A 16 -13.33 -9.88 15.18
N ALA A 17 -13.10 -8.60 14.89
CA ALA A 17 -14.13 -7.56 14.92
C ALA A 17 -14.90 -7.37 13.61
N LYS A 18 -14.48 -8.00 12.48
CA LYS A 18 -15.19 -7.89 11.21
C LYS A 18 -16.54 -8.64 11.23
N LEU A 19 -17.51 -8.08 10.48
CA LEU A 19 -18.81 -8.70 10.33
C LEU A 19 -18.73 -10.00 9.51
N PHE A 20 -18.01 -9.96 8.39
CA PHE A 20 -17.84 -11.14 7.52
C PHE A 20 -16.53 -11.85 7.87
N LYS A 21 -16.65 -13.14 8.16
CA LYS A 21 -15.58 -13.96 8.72
C LYS A 21 -14.85 -14.76 7.63
N THR A 22 -13.58 -15.04 7.90
CA THR A 22 -12.77 -15.91 7.05
C THR A 22 -12.88 -17.36 7.49
N ASN A 23 -12.42 -18.29 6.65
CA ASN A 23 -12.34 -19.69 7.00
C ASN A 23 -11.37 -19.94 8.17
N VAL A 24 -10.35 -19.09 8.34
CA VAL A 24 -9.45 -19.17 9.51
C VAL A 24 -10.21 -18.90 10.80
N TRP A 25 -11.05 -17.85 10.81
CA TRP A 25 -11.90 -17.55 11.96
C TRP A 25 -12.93 -18.68 12.21
N ARG A 26 -13.58 -19.17 11.15
CA ARG A 26 -14.56 -20.25 11.25
C ARG A 26 -13.92 -21.54 11.77
N MET A 27 -12.70 -21.86 11.32
CA MET A 27 -11.94 -22.99 11.83
C MET A 27 -11.56 -22.78 13.30
N TYR A 28 -11.17 -21.56 13.70
CA TYR A 28 -10.91 -21.23 15.11
C TYR A 28 -12.16 -21.43 15.99
N GLU A 29 -13.34 -20.97 15.53
CA GLU A 29 -14.63 -21.18 16.23
C GLU A 29 -15.00 -22.68 16.32
N ALA A 30 -14.59 -23.48 15.34
CA ALA A 30 -14.92 -24.89 15.25
C ALA A 30 -14.03 -25.79 16.13
N VAL A 31 -12.88 -25.30 16.58
CA VAL A 31 -11.98 -26.11 17.45
C VAL A 31 -12.66 -26.43 18.77
N ASP A 32 -12.69 -27.72 19.16
CA ASP A 32 -13.20 -28.16 20.45
C ASP A 32 -12.13 -27.98 21.55
N LEU A 33 -12.28 -26.95 22.36
CA LEU A 33 -11.43 -26.65 23.51
C LEU A 33 -11.97 -27.28 24.82
N GLY A 34 -13.04 -28.02 24.73
CA GLY A 34 -13.61 -28.75 25.90
C GLY A 34 -12.75 -29.89 26.38
N PRO A 35 -13.05 -30.44 27.57
CA PRO A 35 -12.30 -31.58 28.11
C PRO A 35 -12.24 -32.72 27.10
N PRO A 36 -11.07 -33.32 26.88
CA PRO A 36 -10.95 -34.42 25.93
C PRO A 36 -11.63 -35.68 26.44
N ALA A 37 -12.24 -36.46 25.53
CA ALA A 37 -12.64 -37.81 25.81
C ALA A 37 -11.41 -38.68 26.12
N GLU A 38 -11.62 -39.83 26.77
CA GLU A 38 -10.54 -40.74 27.12
C GLU A 38 -9.71 -41.12 25.89
N GLY A 39 -8.40 -41.03 25.99
CA GLY A 39 -7.46 -41.27 24.88
C GLY A 39 -7.27 -40.11 23.90
N LYS A 40 -8.01 -39.01 24.03
CA LYS A 40 -7.84 -37.81 23.20
C LYS A 40 -6.96 -36.77 23.91
N ARG A 41 -6.31 -35.88 23.11
CA ARG A 41 -5.45 -34.83 23.64
C ARG A 41 -6.28 -33.60 24.03
N ASP A 42 -5.83 -32.85 25.02
CA ASP A 42 -6.29 -31.51 25.31
C ASP A 42 -5.90 -30.55 24.19
N GLN A 43 -6.66 -29.47 23.98
CA GLN A 43 -6.43 -28.49 22.89
C GLN A 43 -6.39 -27.07 23.42
N ILE A 44 -5.41 -26.31 22.96
CA ILE A 44 -5.32 -24.87 23.19
C ILE A 44 -5.12 -24.17 21.86
N SER A 45 -5.68 -22.97 21.71
CA SER A 45 -5.62 -22.24 20.45
C SER A 45 -5.15 -20.81 20.65
N TYR A 46 -4.54 -20.26 19.61
CA TYR A 46 -4.15 -18.85 19.50
C TYR A 46 -4.55 -18.30 18.14
N TYR A 47 -5.28 -17.21 18.15
CA TYR A 47 -5.69 -16.50 16.94
C TYR A 47 -4.98 -15.14 16.84
N ASP A 48 -4.35 -14.90 15.70
CA ASP A 48 -3.67 -13.67 15.34
C ASP A 48 -4.46 -12.93 14.26
N ASP A 49 -4.85 -11.69 14.56
CA ASP A 49 -5.50 -10.81 13.59
C ASP A 49 -4.55 -10.54 12.41
N GLY A 50 -5.10 -10.44 11.21
CA GLY A 50 -4.31 -10.23 10.00
C GLY A 50 -3.47 -8.95 10.02
N VAL A 51 -2.39 -8.95 9.25
CA VAL A 51 -1.50 -7.78 9.09
C VAL A 51 -2.31 -6.54 8.68
N GLY A 52 -2.04 -5.37 9.28
CA GLY A 52 -2.70 -4.12 8.92
C GLY A 52 -4.02 -3.84 9.65
N THR A 53 -4.23 -4.43 10.82
CA THR A 53 -5.39 -4.16 11.70
C THR A 53 -5.15 -2.99 12.67
N SER A 54 -4.07 -2.20 12.49
CA SER A 54 -3.76 -1.06 13.36
C SER A 54 -4.86 0.02 13.30
N SER A 55 -5.12 0.68 14.42
CA SER A 55 -6.12 1.75 14.54
C SER A 55 -5.79 3.02 13.74
N PHE A 56 -4.54 3.20 13.32
CA PHE A 56 -4.12 4.35 12.53
C PHE A 56 -4.19 4.06 11.02
N LYS A 57 -5.24 4.56 10.37
CA LYS A 57 -5.58 4.27 8.96
C LYS A 57 -4.43 4.40 7.93
N PRO A 58 -3.56 5.44 7.94
CA PRO A 58 -2.45 5.51 7.00
C PRO A 58 -1.44 4.37 7.16
N LEU A 59 -1.12 3.98 8.40
CA LEU A 59 -0.25 2.84 8.69
C LEU A 59 -0.90 1.50 8.33
N THR A 60 -2.22 1.39 8.43
CA THR A 60 -2.96 0.20 8.01
C THR A 60 -2.82 -0.04 6.51
N VAL A 61 -2.96 1.02 5.71
CA VAL A 61 -2.80 0.94 4.24
C VAL A 61 -1.35 0.61 3.88
N LEU A 62 -0.37 1.27 4.49
CA LEU A 62 1.05 1.00 4.26
C LEU A 62 1.44 -0.40 4.76
N GLY A 63 0.99 -0.79 5.94
CA GLY A 63 1.21 -2.14 6.47
C GLY A 63 0.62 -3.21 5.57
N GLY A 64 -0.58 -2.96 5.05
CA GLY A 64 -1.25 -3.82 4.08
C GLY A 64 -0.51 -3.94 2.75
N ALA A 65 0.02 -2.86 2.21
CA ALA A 65 0.71 -2.84 0.92
C ALA A 65 2.15 -3.33 1.00
N PHE A 66 2.87 -3.03 2.09
CA PHE A 66 4.32 -3.24 2.22
C PHE A 66 4.72 -4.29 3.25
N GLY A 67 3.78 -5.08 3.79
CA GLY A 67 4.09 -6.15 4.74
C GLY A 67 4.62 -5.68 6.10
N TRP A 68 4.47 -4.41 6.42
CA TRP A 68 4.86 -3.88 7.73
C TRP A 68 3.94 -4.46 8.81
N GLY A 69 4.53 -5.12 9.78
CA GLY A 69 3.81 -5.88 10.82
C GLY A 69 3.92 -7.40 10.69
N LEU A 70 4.33 -7.93 9.52
CA LEU A 70 4.52 -9.38 9.33
C LEU A 70 5.47 -9.98 10.37
N GLN A 71 6.61 -9.34 10.61
CA GLN A 71 7.58 -9.79 11.63
C GLN A 71 6.96 -9.88 13.02
N ARG A 72 6.11 -8.92 13.37
CA ARG A 72 5.43 -8.91 14.67
C ARG A 72 4.51 -10.11 14.80
N ASN A 73 3.63 -10.32 13.82
CA ASN A 73 2.69 -11.44 13.81
C ASN A 73 3.43 -12.78 13.88
N VAL A 74 4.49 -12.98 13.07
CA VAL A 74 5.34 -14.18 13.13
C VAL A 74 5.89 -14.39 14.54
N LEU A 75 6.44 -13.34 15.17
CA LEU A 75 7.03 -13.43 16.50
C LEU A 75 5.97 -13.67 17.59
N ASP A 76 4.79 -13.10 17.48
CA ASP A 76 3.73 -13.25 18.47
C ASP A 76 3.19 -14.70 18.47
N ILE A 77 2.94 -15.27 17.28
CA ILE A 77 2.55 -16.68 17.12
C ILE A 77 3.67 -17.62 17.59
N TYR A 78 4.91 -17.38 17.20
CA TYR A 78 6.07 -18.16 17.59
C TYR A 78 6.28 -18.17 19.11
N ARG A 79 6.17 -17.00 19.77
CA ARG A 79 6.27 -16.89 21.22
C ARG A 79 5.16 -17.63 21.94
N TYR A 80 3.92 -17.60 21.38
CA TYR A 80 2.83 -18.39 21.95
C TYR A 80 3.16 -19.90 21.92
N ALA A 81 3.70 -20.39 20.79
CA ALA A 81 4.16 -21.76 20.68
C ALA A 81 5.27 -22.07 21.72
N CYS A 82 6.30 -21.19 21.83
CA CYS A 82 7.38 -21.36 22.81
C CYS A 82 6.90 -21.43 24.25
N ARG A 83 5.92 -20.60 24.65
CA ARG A 83 5.38 -20.58 26.02
C ARG A 83 4.63 -21.86 26.37
N ASN A 84 3.95 -22.42 25.41
CA ASN A 84 2.98 -23.45 25.65
C ASN A 84 3.47 -24.86 25.32
N TYR A 85 4.49 -24.99 24.47
CA TYR A 85 4.97 -26.29 24.03
C TYR A 85 5.70 -27.06 25.14
N ARG A 86 5.38 -28.33 25.23
CA ARG A 86 6.11 -29.36 26.00
C ARG A 86 6.42 -30.51 25.07
N GLU A 87 7.47 -31.24 25.39
CA GLU A 87 7.84 -32.43 24.62
C GLU A 87 6.68 -33.41 24.52
N GLY A 88 6.39 -33.87 23.30
CA GLY A 88 5.25 -34.74 23.00
C GLY A 88 3.96 -34.01 22.61
N ASP A 89 3.90 -32.70 22.69
CA ASP A 89 2.76 -31.88 22.17
C ASP A 89 2.73 -31.87 20.63
N ASP A 90 1.52 -31.81 20.05
CA ASP A 90 1.32 -31.62 18.61
C ASP A 90 1.09 -30.13 18.28
N ILE A 91 1.60 -29.69 17.15
CA ILE A 91 1.37 -28.34 16.63
C ILE A 91 0.53 -28.39 15.36
N TYR A 92 -0.56 -27.65 15.34
CA TYR A 92 -1.41 -27.40 14.17
C TYR A 92 -1.32 -25.93 13.81
N ALA A 93 -1.31 -25.61 12.52
CA ALA A 93 -1.17 -24.23 12.08
C ALA A 93 -2.09 -23.94 10.88
N PHE A 94 -2.91 -22.89 10.97
CA PHE A 94 -3.88 -22.52 9.93
C PHE A 94 -3.71 -21.06 9.52
N GLY A 95 -3.88 -20.80 8.22
CA GLY A 95 -3.77 -19.42 7.75
C GLY A 95 -4.44 -19.17 6.40
N PHE A 96 -4.84 -17.93 6.17
CA PHE A 96 -5.43 -17.48 4.91
C PHE A 96 -4.64 -16.30 4.33
N SER A 97 -4.44 -16.30 3.00
CA SER A 97 -3.85 -15.14 2.33
C SER A 97 -2.43 -14.83 2.85
N ARG A 98 -2.18 -13.61 3.34
CA ARG A 98 -0.92 -13.23 4.02
C ARG A 98 -0.79 -13.87 5.40
N GLY A 99 -1.89 -14.23 6.06
CA GLY A 99 -1.85 -15.07 7.25
C GLY A 99 -1.34 -16.47 6.94
N ALA A 100 -1.69 -17.05 5.79
CA ALA A 100 -1.11 -18.31 5.31
C ALA A 100 0.42 -18.17 5.10
N PHE A 101 0.86 -17.05 4.54
CA PHE A 101 2.28 -16.72 4.43
C PHE A 101 2.94 -16.63 5.81
N THR A 102 2.30 -15.94 6.77
CA THR A 102 2.77 -15.82 8.17
C THR A 102 2.93 -17.18 8.82
N VAL A 103 1.92 -18.04 8.71
CA VAL A 103 1.94 -19.41 9.25
C VAL A 103 3.08 -20.23 8.65
N ARG A 104 3.26 -20.17 7.32
CA ARG A 104 4.36 -20.87 6.66
C ARG A 104 5.73 -20.38 7.13
N LEU A 105 5.88 -19.07 7.40
CA LEU A 105 7.11 -18.54 8.01
C LEU A 105 7.31 -19.00 9.46
N VAL A 106 6.24 -19.06 10.28
CA VAL A 106 6.31 -19.57 11.65
C VAL A 106 6.75 -21.03 11.66
N VAL A 107 6.13 -21.85 10.81
CA VAL A 107 6.49 -23.26 10.67
C VAL A 107 7.92 -23.44 10.18
N ALA A 108 8.36 -22.64 9.20
CA ALA A 108 9.74 -22.64 8.73
C ALA A 108 10.74 -22.17 9.81
N LEU A 109 10.38 -21.20 10.63
CA LEU A 109 11.17 -20.73 11.77
C LEU A 109 11.30 -21.83 12.84
N ILE A 110 10.20 -22.50 13.19
CA ILE A 110 10.21 -23.64 14.12
C ILE A 110 11.08 -24.77 13.59
N ALA A 111 11.00 -25.05 12.30
CA ALA A 111 11.76 -26.12 11.67
C ALA A 111 13.25 -25.80 11.49
N SER A 112 13.64 -24.52 11.40
CA SER A 112 15.05 -24.12 11.21
C SER A 112 15.77 -23.73 12.49
N GLU A 113 15.06 -23.19 13.48
CA GLU A 113 15.64 -22.68 14.73
C GLU A 113 15.09 -23.39 15.97
N GLY A 114 14.08 -24.27 15.83
CA GLY A 114 13.40 -24.87 16.98
C GLY A 114 12.50 -23.89 17.75
N LEU A 115 12.02 -24.28 18.91
CA LEU A 115 11.30 -23.42 19.85
C LEU A 115 12.24 -23.02 20.99
N VAL A 116 12.39 -21.71 21.23
CA VAL A 116 13.31 -21.20 22.24
C VAL A 116 12.82 -21.46 23.67
N GLY A 117 13.67 -22.00 24.51
CA GLY A 117 13.46 -22.08 25.95
C GLY A 117 13.75 -20.75 26.64
N SER A 118 12.94 -20.38 27.63
CA SER A 118 13.13 -19.15 28.38
C SER A 118 12.60 -19.26 29.81
N THR A 119 13.22 -18.54 30.73
CA THR A 119 12.83 -18.42 32.13
C THR A 119 12.01 -17.15 32.41
N SER A 120 12.01 -16.20 31.48
CA SER A 120 11.29 -14.93 31.60
C SER A 120 10.77 -14.44 30.26
N GLU A 121 9.74 -13.57 30.27
CA GLU A 121 9.18 -12.95 29.06
C GLU A 121 10.20 -12.05 28.33
N ALA A 122 11.06 -11.36 29.06
CA ALA A 122 12.12 -10.55 28.47
C ALA A 122 13.18 -11.39 27.76
N GLU A 123 13.48 -12.55 28.27
CA GLU A 123 14.36 -13.53 27.65
C GLU A 123 13.72 -14.16 26.41
N LEU A 124 12.45 -14.56 26.52
CA LEU A 124 11.67 -15.06 25.40
C LEU A 124 11.64 -14.07 24.24
N ASP A 125 11.34 -12.79 24.52
CA ASP A 125 11.32 -11.74 23.48
C ASP A 125 12.69 -11.59 22.81
N ARG A 126 13.78 -11.58 23.59
CA ARG A 126 15.14 -11.47 23.09
C ARG A 126 15.52 -12.67 22.21
N LYS A 127 15.40 -13.90 22.76
CA LYS A 127 15.76 -15.15 22.07
C LYS A 127 14.92 -15.35 20.79
N SER A 128 13.61 -15.06 20.83
CA SER A 128 12.72 -15.17 19.66
C SER A 128 13.13 -14.21 18.54
N ARG A 129 13.55 -12.98 18.88
CA ARG A 129 14.05 -12.02 17.88
C ARG A 129 15.39 -12.46 17.29
N GLU A 130 16.24 -13.10 18.06
CA GLU A 130 17.51 -13.64 17.57
C GLU A 130 17.29 -14.84 16.66
N ALA A 131 16.45 -15.78 17.04
CA ALA A 131 16.02 -16.91 16.20
C ALA A 131 15.46 -16.43 14.85
N TYR A 132 14.54 -15.47 14.89
CA TYR A 132 13.97 -14.90 13.65
C TYR A 132 15.02 -14.23 12.76
N ARG A 133 16.00 -13.51 13.35
CA ARG A 133 17.09 -12.88 12.59
C ARG A 133 18.01 -13.91 11.95
N ASN A 134 18.33 -14.98 12.68
CA ASN A 134 19.16 -16.07 12.15
C ASN A 134 18.45 -16.76 11.00
N PHE A 135 17.18 -17.09 11.19
CA PHE A 135 16.34 -17.65 10.14
C PHE A 135 16.31 -16.78 8.89
N ARG A 136 15.98 -15.47 9.02
CA ARG A 136 15.94 -14.55 7.88
C ARG A 136 17.31 -14.36 7.22
N ALA A 137 18.36 -14.50 7.98
CA ALA A 137 19.71 -14.35 7.51
C ALA A 137 20.15 -15.37 6.48
N ALA A 138 19.69 -16.58 6.62
CA ALA A 138 19.99 -17.66 5.69
C ALA A 138 19.45 -17.39 4.26
N PHE A 139 18.43 -16.54 4.15
CA PHE A 139 17.69 -16.30 2.91
C PHE A 139 17.82 -14.89 2.33
N LEU A 140 18.84 -14.14 2.75
CA LEU A 140 19.08 -12.78 2.21
C LEU A 140 19.58 -12.84 0.76
N PRO A 141 19.07 -11.97 -0.13
CA PRO A 141 19.61 -11.81 -1.48
C PRO A 141 21.12 -11.54 -1.46
N ARG A 142 21.85 -12.12 -2.41
CA ARG A 142 23.32 -12.00 -2.49
C ARG A 142 23.80 -10.53 -2.40
N ARG A 143 23.04 -9.59 -2.99
CA ARG A 143 23.36 -8.15 -2.99
C ARG A 143 23.34 -7.53 -1.59
N LEU A 144 22.46 -8.02 -0.70
CA LEU A 144 22.31 -7.54 0.67
C LEU A 144 23.16 -8.33 1.69
N GLN A 145 23.76 -9.44 1.29
CA GLN A 145 24.53 -10.28 2.21
C GLN A 145 25.77 -9.58 2.78
N TRP A 146 26.49 -8.82 1.95
CA TRP A 146 27.72 -8.16 2.41
C TRP A 146 27.48 -7.01 3.41
N PRO A 147 26.61 -6.03 3.13
CA PRO A 147 26.31 -4.96 4.09
C PRO A 147 25.71 -5.49 5.39
N THR A 148 24.83 -6.49 5.28
CA THR A 148 24.19 -7.08 6.44
C THR A 148 25.14 -7.95 7.26
N LYS A 149 26.12 -8.62 6.67
CA LYS A 149 27.19 -9.32 7.40
C LYS A 149 28.00 -8.35 8.28
N LEU A 150 28.37 -7.18 7.73
CA LEU A 150 29.10 -6.17 8.50
C LEU A 150 28.30 -5.61 9.68
N LEU A 151 27.04 -5.23 9.43
CA LEU A 151 26.14 -4.74 10.47
C LEU A 151 25.86 -5.80 11.55
N ARG A 152 25.80 -7.07 11.17
CA ARG A 152 25.62 -8.20 12.11
C ARG A 152 26.85 -8.42 12.96
N SER A 153 28.03 -8.41 12.35
CA SER A 153 29.28 -8.56 13.11
C SER A 153 29.45 -7.46 14.15
N ALA A 154 29.17 -6.21 13.77
CA ALA A 154 29.17 -5.08 14.71
C ALA A 154 28.12 -5.24 15.81
N ARG A 155 26.90 -5.62 15.46
CA ARG A 155 25.83 -5.86 16.41
C ARG A 155 26.12 -7.05 17.34
N ALA A 156 26.58 -8.18 16.81
CA ALA A 156 26.98 -9.34 17.60
C ALA A 156 28.11 -9.02 18.59
N ALA A 157 29.01 -8.10 18.22
CA ALA A 157 30.04 -7.59 19.12
C ALA A 157 29.41 -6.75 20.25
N ILE A 158 28.46 -5.86 19.92
CA ILE A 158 27.73 -5.05 20.90
C ILE A 158 26.88 -5.93 21.82
N ASP A 159 26.13 -6.89 21.26
CA ASP A 159 25.25 -7.80 22.02
C ASP A 159 26.08 -8.68 22.97
N ARG A 160 27.25 -9.20 22.52
CA ARG A 160 28.19 -9.92 23.39
C ARG A 160 28.76 -9.03 24.50
N TRP A 161 29.08 -7.80 24.21
CA TRP A 161 29.58 -6.86 25.20
C TRP A 161 28.49 -6.51 26.26
N LEU A 162 27.24 -6.29 25.81
CA LEU A 162 26.09 -6.06 26.68
C LEU A 162 25.73 -7.31 27.49
N ALA A 163 25.83 -8.51 26.91
CA ALA A 163 25.59 -9.77 27.59
C ALA A 163 26.57 -9.99 28.74
N ARG A 164 27.88 -9.74 28.50
CA ARG A 164 28.92 -9.81 29.52
C ARG A 164 28.68 -8.83 30.68
N ARG A 165 28.15 -7.61 30.40
CA ARG A 165 27.83 -6.60 31.43
C ARG A 165 26.59 -6.92 32.24
N LYS A 166 25.64 -7.70 31.69
CA LYS A 166 24.35 -8.02 32.30
C LYS A 166 24.22 -9.46 32.75
N ASP A 167 25.28 -10.22 32.73
CA ASP A 167 25.33 -11.65 33.10
C ASP A 167 24.26 -12.48 32.37
N ARG A 168 24.13 -12.29 31.07
CA ARG A 168 23.11 -12.93 30.21
C ARG A 168 23.76 -14.00 29.34
N GLU A 169 23.12 -15.16 29.26
CA GLU A 169 23.55 -16.20 28.35
C GLU A 169 23.32 -15.78 26.89
N PRO A 170 24.29 -16.06 25.98
CA PRO A 170 24.11 -15.85 24.55
C PRO A 170 23.04 -16.83 24.04
N TYR A 171 22.37 -16.48 22.92
CA TYR A 171 21.45 -17.38 22.25
C TYR A 171 22.24 -18.47 21.52
N ASP A 172 21.90 -19.74 21.81
CA ASP A 172 22.37 -20.90 21.07
C ASP A 172 21.16 -21.72 20.57
N PRO A 173 21.04 -21.98 19.25
CA PRO A 173 19.99 -22.85 18.72
C PRO A 173 20.01 -24.29 19.25
N ALA A 174 21.16 -24.77 19.73
CA ALA A 174 21.30 -26.10 20.28
C ALA A 174 20.45 -26.33 21.56
N ASP A 175 20.16 -25.23 22.30
CA ASP A 175 19.34 -25.25 23.49
C ASP A 175 17.82 -25.29 23.22
N ASN A 176 17.41 -25.25 21.96
CA ASN A 176 16.02 -25.17 21.57
C ASN A 176 15.37 -26.57 21.46
N CYS A 177 14.04 -26.60 21.64
CA CYS A 177 13.24 -27.77 21.37
C CYS A 177 12.89 -27.86 19.89
N TRP A 178 12.91 -29.09 19.32
CA TRP A 178 12.64 -29.32 17.90
C TRP A 178 11.34 -30.11 17.71
N PRO A 179 10.18 -29.51 17.78
CA PRO A 179 8.90 -30.20 17.64
C PRO A 179 8.65 -30.62 16.19
N LYS A 180 7.85 -31.67 16.05
CA LYS A 180 7.20 -31.99 14.78
C LYS A 180 5.91 -31.20 14.67
N VAL A 181 5.66 -30.63 13.50
CA VAL A 181 4.40 -29.94 13.17
C VAL A 181 3.45 -31.01 12.61
N ARG A 182 2.35 -31.24 13.32
CA ARG A 182 1.39 -32.29 12.97
C ARG A 182 0.63 -31.96 11.70
N PHE A 183 0.15 -30.71 11.58
CA PHE A 183 -0.69 -30.30 10.46
C PHE A 183 -0.48 -28.82 10.11
N VAL A 184 -0.43 -28.52 8.80
CA VAL A 184 -0.44 -27.15 8.27
C VAL A 184 -1.56 -27.04 7.25
N GLY A 185 -2.60 -26.25 7.55
CA GLY A 185 -3.72 -25.98 6.65
C GLY A 185 -3.72 -24.54 6.18
N VAL A 186 -3.61 -24.29 4.87
CA VAL A 186 -3.57 -22.94 4.34
C VAL A 186 -4.55 -22.74 3.20
N TRP A 187 -5.19 -21.55 3.18
CA TRP A 187 -6.03 -21.11 2.09
C TRP A 187 -5.29 -20.05 1.27
N ASP A 188 -5.15 -20.32 0.00
CA ASP A 188 -4.69 -19.44 -1.06
C ASP A 188 -3.54 -18.50 -0.61
N THR A 189 -2.41 -19.07 -0.25
CA THR A 189 -1.23 -18.35 0.21
C THR A 189 -0.75 -17.35 -0.83
N VAL A 190 -0.68 -16.06 -0.49
CA VAL A 190 -0.13 -15.02 -1.36
C VAL A 190 1.10 -14.38 -0.73
N SER A 191 1.88 -13.63 -1.53
CA SER A 191 3.10 -12.99 -1.03
C SER A 191 2.82 -11.99 0.10
N ALA A 192 3.82 -11.71 0.92
CA ALA A 192 3.76 -10.73 2.01
C ALA A 192 3.37 -9.33 1.52
N TYR A 193 3.71 -9.01 0.28
CA TYR A 193 3.37 -7.76 -0.37
C TYR A 193 2.04 -7.86 -1.10
N GLY A 194 1.14 -6.89 -0.85
CA GLY A 194 -0.19 -6.83 -1.46
C GLY A 194 -0.43 -5.61 -2.33
N GLY A 195 0.62 -4.93 -2.80
CA GLY A 195 0.51 -3.74 -3.63
C GLY A 195 -0.07 -4.04 -5.02
N PRO A 196 -0.82 -3.09 -5.63
CA PRO A 196 -1.44 -3.28 -6.94
C PRO A 196 -0.42 -3.34 -8.09
N ILE A 197 0.81 -2.89 -7.85
CA ILE A 197 1.90 -2.82 -8.84
C ILE A 197 3.03 -3.76 -8.41
N ALA A 198 3.14 -4.89 -9.10
CA ALA A 198 4.11 -5.95 -8.77
C ALA A 198 5.58 -5.48 -8.86
N GLU A 199 5.90 -4.53 -9.75
CA GLU A 199 7.25 -3.99 -9.91
C GLU A 199 7.72 -3.21 -8.68
N ILE A 200 6.81 -2.48 -8.02
CA ILE A 200 7.10 -1.78 -6.75
C ILE A 200 7.43 -2.82 -5.67
N THR A 201 6.60 -3.84 -5.57
CA THR A 201 6.81 -4.95 -4.64
C THR A 201 8.19 -5.59 -4.82
N ARG A 202 8.57 -5.89 -6.06
CA ARG A 202 9.88 -6.48 -6.39
C ARG A 202 11.04 -5.54 -6.11
N ALA A 203 10.89 -4.26 -6.45
CA ALA A 203 11.91 -3.28 -6.15
C ALA A 203 12.16 -3.17 -4.64
N ILE A 204 11.10 -3.19 -3.82
CA ILE A 204 11.20 -3.19 -2.36
C ILE A 204 11.88 -4.47 -1.86
N ASP A 205 11.45 -5.63 -2.36
CA ASP A 205 12.01 -6.93 -1.96
C ASP A 205 13.50 -7.06 -2.33
N ASN A 206 13.86 -6.61 -3.52
CA ASN A 206 15.24 -6.71 -4.02
C ASN A 206 16.20 -5.69 -3.39
N TRP A 207 15.72 -4.48 -3.03
CA TRP A 207 16.60 -3.35 -2.72
C TRP A 207 16.46 -2.76 -1.32
N ILE A 208 15.27 -2.92 -0.69
CA ILE A 208 14.96 -2.24 0.57
C ILE A 208 14.82 -3.24 1.71
N TYR A 209 13.85 -4.14 1.61
CA TYR A 209 13.52 -5.08 2.68
C TYR A 209 12.99 -6.40 2.12
N PRO A 210 13.80 -7.47 2.10
CA PRO A 210 13.38 -8.76 1.57
C PRO A 210 12.34 -9.41 2.49
N LEU A 211 11.12 -9.59 1.98
CA LEU A 211 10.03 -10.31 2.64
C LEU A 211 9.59 -11.55 1.86
N SER A 212 10.23 -11.86 0.74
CA SER A 212 9.91 -13.05 -0.05
C SER A 212 10.01 -14.33 0.78
N MET A 213 9.27 -15.35 0.35
CA MET A 213 9.33 -16.69 0.97
C MET A 213 10.75 -17.23 0.81
N PRO A 214 11.34 -17.80 1.88
CA PRO A 214 12.71 -18.33 1.83
C PRO A 214 12.91 -19.42 0.77
N ASN A 215 11.98 -20.36 0.69
CA ASN A 215 11.88 -21.38 -0.35
C ASN A 215 10.43 -21.84 -0.48
N TYR A 216 10.17 -22.69 -1.48
CA TYR A 216 8.85 -23.29 -1.75
C TYR A 216 8.74 -24.71 -1.24
N GLN A 217 9.77 -25.23 -0.56
CA GLN A 217 9.81 -26.60 -0.07
C GLN A 217 9.03 -26.73 1.23
N LEU A 218 8.34 -27.86 1.39
CA LEU A 218 7.74 -28.23 2.66
C LEU A 218 8.84 -28.84 3.54
N ASN A 219 8.98 -28.29 4.75
CA ASN A 219 10.01 -28.79 5.66
C ASN A 219 9.71 -30.23 6.14
N GLU A 220 10.74 -31.04 6.32
CA GLU A 220 10.63 -32.43 6.72
C GLU A 220 9.99 -32.64 8.11
N HIS A 221 10.04 -31.60 8.98
CA HIS A 221 9.38 -31.63 10.31
C HIS A 221 7.85 -31.54 10.24
N VAL A 222 7.26 -31.23 9.09
CA VAL A 222 5.80 -31.16 8.88
C VAL A 222 5.30 -32.57 8.50
N GLN A 223 4.33 -33.07 9.24
CA GLN A 223 3.78 -34.42 8.97
C GLN A 223 2.66 -34.38 7.91
N CYS A 224 1.84 -33.34 7.90
CA CYS A 224 0.75 -33.17 6.95
C CYS A 224 0.58 -31.71 6.56
N ALA A 225 0.42 -31.42 5.28
CA ALA A 225 0.18 -30.08 4.75
C ALA A 225 -0.95 -30.09 3.71
N ARG A 226 -1.86 -29.12 3.84
CA ARG A 226 -3.02 -28.93 2.95
C ARG A 226 -3.12 -27.50 2.47
N HIS A 227 -3.34 -27.32 1.18
CA HIS A 227 -3.45 -26.01 0.55
C HIS A 227 -4.70 -25.96 -0.32
N ALA A 228 -5.70 -25.20 0.11
CA ALA A 228 -6.87 -24.89 -0.70
C ALA A 228 -6.58 -23.64 -1.57
N LEU A 229 -6.72 -23.78 -2.88
CA LEU A 229 -6.31 -22.78 -3.89
C LEU A 229 -7.51 -22.29 -4.69
N ALA A 230 -7.55 -20.99 -4.98
CA ALA A 230 -8.58 -20.37 -5.80
C ALA A 230 -8.25 -20.49 -7.29
N ILE A 231 -9.21 -20.90 -8.12
CA ILE A 231 -9.02 -21.01 -9.57
C ILE A 231 -9.12 -19.64 -10.26
N ASP A 232 -10.04 -18.79 -9.81
CA ASP A 232 -10.59 -17.70 -10.64
C ASP A 232 -10.02 -16.31 -10.33
N ASP A 233 -9.11 -16.16 -9.36
CA ASP A 233 -8.55 -14.83 -9.08
C ASP A 233 -7.73 -14.29 -10.23
N GLU A 234 -8.09 -13.08 -10.68
CA GLU A 234 -7.53 -12.42 -11.85
C GLU A 234 -6.48 -11.34 -11.52
N ARG A 235 -6.10 -11.19 -10.24
CA ARG A 235 -5.13 -10.18 -9.79
C ARG A 235 -3.71 -10.74 -9.76
N ASP A 236 -2.78 -10.10 -10.47
CA ASP A 236 -1.35 -10.52 -10.51
C ASP A 236 -0.73 -10.64 -9.10
N ALA A 237 -1.04 -9.68 -8.22
CA ALA A 237 -0.53 -9.66 -6.85
C ALA A 237 -1.09 -10.77 -5.93
N PHE A 238 -2.10 -11.49 -6.39
CA PHE A 238 -2.77 -12.58 -5.67
C PHE A 238 -2.48 -13.96 -6.27
N HIS A 239 -1.45 -14.06 -7.11
CA HIS A 239 -0.99 -15.37 -7.55
C HIS A 239 -0.47 -16.16 -6.36
N PRO A 240 -0.86 -17.45 -6.23
CA PRO A 240 -0.55 -18.21 -5.05
C PRO A 240 0.92 -18.65 -5.00
N LEU A 241 1.44 -18.73 -3.80
CA LEU A 241 2.75 -19.30 -3.51
C LEU A 241 2.56 -20.79 -3.20
N LEU A 242 2.77 -21.63 -4.20
CA LEU A 242 2.65 -23.09 -4.07
C LEU A 242 3.78 -23.68 -3.26
N TRP A 243 3.59 -24.88 -2.75
CA TRP A 243 4.70 -25.73 -2.36
C TRP A 243 5.23 -26.52 -3.57
N ASP A 244 6.51 -26.90 -3.54
CA ASP A 244 7.20 -27.67 -4.57
C ASP A 244 6.85 -29.16 -4.43
N GLU A 245 5.83 -29.64 -5.15
CA GLU A 245 5.40 -31.04 -5.13
C GLU A 245 6.42 -31.96 -5.78
N LEU A 246 7.19 -31.47 -6.75
CA LEU A 246 8.24 -32.28 -7.40
C LEU A 246 9.37 -32.61 -6.43
N HIS A 247 9.77 -31.64 -5.61
CA HIS A 247 10.74 -31.87 -4.54
C HIS A 247 10.17 -32.83 -3.48
N GLU A 248 8.90 -32.64 -3.12
CA GLU A 248 8.21 -33.49 -2.17
C GLU A 248 8.11 -34.95 -2.63
N GLN A 249 7.81 -35.16 -3.89
CA GLN A 249 7.78 -36.48 -4.51
C GLN A 249 9.17 -37.13 -4.48
N GLN A 250 10.22 -36.36 -4.78
CA GLN A 250 11.59 -36.86 -4.70
C GLN A 250 11.96 -37.30 -3.29
N LEU A 251 11.61 -36.54 -2.25
CA LEU A 251 11.85 -36.91 -0.85
C LEU A 251 11.08 -38.16 -0.45
N ALA A 252 9.85 -38.33 -0.96
CA ALA A 252 9.04 -39.53 -0.73
C ALA A 252 9.61 -40.75 -1.44
N ASP A 253 10.13 -40.61 -2.64
CA ASP A 253 10.80 -41.69 -3.39
C ASP A 253 12.12 -42.09 -2.73
N GLU A 254 12.81 -41.16 -2.08
CA GLU A 254 14.00 -41.42 -1.25
C GLU A 254 13.66 -42.01 0.15
N GLY A 255 12.38 -42.18 0.49
CA GLY A 255 11.91 -42.68 1.77
C GLY A 255 12.12 -41.74 2.96
N LYS A 256 12.43 -40.47 2.73
CA LYS A 256 12.66 -39.46 3.76
C LYS A 256 11.36 -38.94 4.39
N VAL A 257 10.30 -38.91 3.61
CA VAL A 257 8.99 -38.41 4.03
C VAL A 257 7.87 -39.32 3.58
N THR A 258 6.71 -39.24 4.24
CA THR A 258 5.55 -40.07 3.89
C THR A 258 4.92 -39.52 2.59
N ARG A 259 4.64 -40.43 1.65
CA ARG A 259 3.96 -40.07 0.39
C ARG A 259 2.55 -39.53 0.68
N GLY A 260 2.16 -38.42 0.00
CA GLY A 260 0.84 -37.79 0.15
C GLY A 260 0.70 -36.88 1.38
N ARG A 261 1.78 -36.62 2.13
CA ARG A 261 1.73 -35.65 3.23
C ARG A 261 1.45 -34.21 2.76
N LEU A 262 1.79 -33.85 1.54
CA LEU A 262 1.42 -32.59 0.90
C LEU A 262 0.31 -32.82 -0.11
N GLN A 263 -0.75 -32.01 -0.03
CA GLN A 263 -1.81 -31.96 -1.04
C GLN A 263 -2.25 -30.51 -1.29
N GLN A 264 -2.30 -30.11 -2.56
CA GLN A 264 -2.72 -28.79 -3.02
C GLN A 264 -3.93 -28.94 -3.94
N VAL A 265 -5.09 -28.42 -3.52
CA VAL A 265 -6.38 -28.65 -4.19
C VAL A 265 -6.99 -27.32 -4.64
N TRP A 266 -7.44 -27.30 -5.88
CA TRP A 266 -8.03 -26.12 -6.51
C TRP A 266 -9.56 -26.13 -6.39
N PHE A 267 -10.10 -24.99 -5.91
CA PHE A 267 -11.53 -24.74 -5.70
C PHE A 267 -12.05 -23.61 -6.58
N THR A 268 -13.34 -23.64 -6.89
CA THR A 268 -14.03 -22.57 -7.59
C THR A 268 -13.99 -21.26 -6.79
N GLY A 269 -13.83 -20.16 -7.49
CA GLY A 269 -13.99 -18.82 -6.93
C GLY A 269 -12.70 -18.02 -6.85
N MET A 270 -12.86 -16.77 -6.45
CA MET A 270 -11.78 -15.83 -6.22
C MET A 270 -11.11 -16.12 -4.86
N HIS A 271 -10.05 -15.41 -4.56
CA HIS A 271 -9.27 -15.53 -3.32
C HIS A 271 -10.12 -15.63 -2.04
N ALA A 272 -11.10 -14.74 -1.87
CA ALA A 272 -11.95 -14.74 -0.70
C ALA A 272 -13.21 -15.63 -0.84
N ASP A 273 -13.54 -16.10 -2.04
CA ASP A 273 -14.54 -17.17 -2.21
C ASP A 273 -14.00 -18.51 -1.70
N VAL A 274 -12.68 -18.69 -1.71
CA VAL A 274 -12.02 -19.89 -1.18
C VAL A 274 -11.59 -19.72 0.28
N GLY A 275 -11.14 -18.53 0.68
CA GLY A 275 -10.63 -18.27 2.02
C GLY A 275 -11.63 -17.62 2.98
N GLY A 276 -12.82 -17.26 2.53
CA GLY A 276 -13.84 -16.55 3.30
C GLY A 276 -13.63 -15.04 3.36
N GLY A 277 -14.63 -14.34 3.89
CA GLY A 277 -14.59 -12.88 4.09
C GLY A 277 -15.55 -12.08 3.20
N TYR A 278 -16.32 -12.72 2.34
CA TYR A 278 -17.45 -12.12 1.62
C TYR A 278 -18.76 -12.27 2.42
N PRO A 279 -19.80 -11.46 2.10
CA PRO A 279 -21.11 -11.55 2.76
C PRO A 279 -21.79 -12.90 2.59
N ASP A 280 -21.67 -13.53 1.44
CA ASP A 280 -22.11 -14.90 1.19
C ASP A 280 -20.92 -15.85 1.37
N GLU A 281 -21.00 -16.69 2.37
CA GLU A 281 -19.93 -17.60 2.76
C GLU A 281 -20.12 -19.01 2.19
N SER A 282 -21.24 -19.29 1.50
CA SER A 282 -21.65 -20.65 1.09
C SER A 282 -20.60 -21.37 0.25
N LEU A 283 -19.96 -20.65 -0.70
CA LEU A 283 -18.92 -21.21 -1.55
C LEU A 283 -17.62 -21.45 -0.77
N SER A 284 -17.25 -20.56 0.16
CA SER A 284 -16.03 -20.69 0.96
C SER A 284 -16.11 -21.85 1.95
N TYR A 285 -17.29 -22.23 2.36
CA TYR A 285 -17.49 -23.37 3.24
C TYR A 285 -17.13 -24.72 2.60
N VAL A 286 -17.16 -24.83 1.27
CA VAL A 286 -16.72 -26.04 0.57
C VAL A 286 -15.25 -26.34 0.85
N SER A 287 -14.38 -25.34 0.72
CA SER A 287 -12.96 -25.49 1.04
C SER A 287 -12.69 -25.59 2.55
N LEU A 288 -13.55 -24.99 3.38
CA LEU A 288 -13.47 -25.10 4.83
C LEU A 288 -13.77 -26.53 5.28
N LEU A 289 -14.83 -27.14 4.78
CA LEU A 289 -15.18 -28.54 5.11
C LEU A 289 -14.06 -29.51 4.74
N TRP A 290 -13.54 -29.39 3.51
CA TRP A 290 -12.39 -30.18 3.11
C TRP A 290 -11.22 -30.03 4.08
N MET A 291 -10.90 -28.80 4.48
CA MET A 291 -9.79 -28.53 5.41
C MET A 291 -10.07 -29.07 6.82
N MET A 292 -11.32 -28.98 7.29
CA MET A 292 -11.73 -29.51 8.59
C MET A 292 -11.56 -31.03 8.63
N GLU A 293 -12.01 -31.71 7.59
CA GLU A 293 -11.89 -33.20 7.49
C GLU A 293 -10.44 -33.66 7.44
N GLU A 294 -9.60 -32.96 6.67
CA GLU A 294 -8.16 -33.28 6.62
C GLU A 294 -7.48 -33.04 7.98
N ALA A 295 -7.89 -32.02 8.72
CA ALA A 295 -7.37 -31.73 10.04
C ALA A 295 -7.87 -32.72 11.09
N GLU A 296 -9.13 -33.16 10.99
CA GLU A 296 -9.70 -34.20 11.84
C GLU A 296 -9.02 -35.57 11.60
N ASN A 297 -8.73 -35.90 10.35
CA ASN A 297 -7.96 -37.11 9.99
C ASN A 297 -6.53 -37.03 10.56
N ALA A 298 -5.97 -35.85 10.76
CA ALA A 298 -4.71 -35.64 11.45
C ALA A 298 -4.84 -35.64 13.00
N GLY A 299 -6.06 -35.76 13.54
CA GLY A 299 -6.32 -35.88 14.97
C GLY A 299 -6.83 -34.60 15.67
N LEU A 300 -7.12 -33.52 14.94
CA LEU A 300 -7.75 -32.32 15.50
C LEU A 300 -9.19 -32.65 15.93
N ARG A 301 -9.64 -32.07 17.05
CA ARG A 301 -11.04 -32.18 17.49
C ARG A 301 -11.80 -30.93 17.13
N THR A 302 -12.95 -31.10 16.50
CA THR A 302 -13.87 -30.00 16.16
C THR A 302 -15.22 -30.18 16.84
N LEU A 303 -15.94 -29.09 17.04
CA LEU A 303 -17.28 -29.06 17.57
C LEU A 303 -18.27 -29.52 16.51
N LYS A 304 -18.90 -30.69 16.73
CA LYS A 304 -19.85 -31.26 15.77
C LYS A 304 -20.96 -30.28 15.39
N VAL A 305 -21.52 -29.55 16.34
CA VAL A 305 -22.60 -28.60 16.08
C VAL A 305 -22.18 -27.47 15.10
N VAL A 306 -20.92 -27.04 15.15
CA VAL A 306 -20.38 -26.03 14.23
C VAL A 306 -20.16 -26.65 12.86
N LYS A 307 -19.59 -27.86 12.80
CA LYS A 307 -19.40 -28.60 11.55
C LYS A 307 -20.72 -28.86 10.84
N ASP A 308 -21.73 -29.38 11.55
CA ASP A 308 -23.06 -29.67 10.99
C ASP A 308 -23.72 -28.40 10.40
N ARG A 309 -23.54 -27.25 11.05
CA ARG A 309 -24.00 -25.96 10.53
C ARG A 309 -23.25 -25.57 9.24
N ILE A 310 -21.95 -25.75 9.19
CA ILE A 310 -21.15 -25.44 8.00
C ILE A 310 -21.56 -26.37 6.85
N VAL A 311 -21.75 -27.65 7.11
CA VAL A 311 -22.26 -28.65 6.12
C VAL A 311 -23.60 -28.21 5.54
N ALA A 312 -24.53 -27.77 6.38
CA ALA A 312 -25.85 -27.30 5.92
C ALA A 312 -25.81 -26.04 5.06
N LEU A 313 -24.78 -25.20 5.22
CA LEU A 313 -24.66 -23.93 4.51
C LEU A 313 -23.68 -23.99 3.32
N ALA A 314 -22.84 -25.00 3.24
CA ALA A 314 -21.88 -25.17 2.16
C ALA A 314 -22.59 -25.43 0.83
N SER A 315 -22.22 -24.70 -0.22
CA SER A 315 -22.79 -24.89 -1.53
C SER A 315 -21.75 -24.64 -2.63
N SER A 316 -21.56 -25.64 -3.49
CA SER A 316 -20.77 -25.50 -4.72
C SER A 316 -21.40 -24.50 -5.72
N TYR A 317 -22.65 -24.12 -5.50
CA TYR A 317 -23.44 -23.25 -6.38
C TYR A 317 -23.58 -21.82 -5.86
N GLY A 318 -22.95 -21.49 -4.75
CA GLY A 318 -22.91 -20.14 -4.19
C GLY A 318 -22.32 -19.11 -5.16
N PRO A 319 -22.60 -17.81 -5.00
CA PRO A 319 -22.14 -16.78 -5.93
C PRO A 319 -20.60 -16.65 -5.93
N ILE A 320 -20.03 -16.37 -7.11
CA ILE A 320 -18.64 -15.95 -7.26
C ILE A 320 -18.58 -14.43 -7.27
N HIS A 321 -17.77 -13.87 -6.37
CA HIS A 321 -17.64 -12.43 -6.22
C HIS A 321 -16.59 -11.86 -7.19
N ASP A 322 -16.78 -10.59 -7.60
CA ASP A 322 -15.79 -9.88 -8.41
C ASP A 322 -14.71 -9.25 -7.53
N SER A 323 -13.55 -9.87 -7.46
CA SER A 323 -12.39 -9.40 -6.67
C SER A 323 -11.75 -8.12 -7.24
N ARG A 324 -12.18 -7.66 -8.43
CA ARG A 324 -11.69 -6.45 -9.10
C ARG A 324 -12.72 -5.34 -9.19
N ALA A 325 -13.83 -5.43 -8.45
CA ALA A 325 -14.85 -4.39 -8.41
C ALA A 325 -14.31 -3.06 -7.84
N GLY A 326 -14.79 -1.93 -8.36
CA GLY A 326 -14.44 -0.59 -7.90
C GLY A 326 -12.95 -0.26 -8.04
N LEU A 327 -12.33 0.28 -6.98
CA LEU A 327 -10.90 0.63 -6.98
C LEU A 327 -9.97 -0.58 -7.17
N ALA A 328 -10.43 -1.78 -6.85
CA ALA A 328 -9.66 -3.00 -7.09
C ALA A 328 -9.46 -3.32 -8.59
N ALA A 329 -10.17 -2.63 -9.49
CA ALA A 329 -9.92 -2.70 -10.93
C ALA A 329 -8.51 -2.25 -11.34
N TYR A 330 -7.84 -1.45 -10.50
CA TYR A 330 -6.44 -1.03 -10.72
C TYR A 330 -5.41 -2.10 -10.36
N TYR A 331 -5.79 -3.20 -9.70
CA TYR A 331 -4.91 -4.37 -9.64
C TYR A 331 -4.66 -4.90 -11.04
N ARG A 332 -3.40 -5.25 -11.32
CA ARG A 332 -3.02 -5.79 -12.62
C ARG A 332 -3.85 -7.00 -12.97
N TYR A 333 -4.50 -6.95 -14.14
CA TYR A 333 -5.27 -8.06 -14.67
C TYR A 333 -4.36 -9.18 -15.17
N GLN A 334 -4.39 -10.29 -14.51
CA GLN A 334 -3.66 -11.50 -14.88
C GLN A 334 -4.33 -12.74 -14.31
N PRO A 335 -5.23 -13.41 -15.06
CA PRO A 335 -5.76 -14.70 -14.66
C PRO A 335 -4.64 -15.71 -14.41
N ARG A 336 -4.83 -16.58 -13.44
CA ARG A 336 -3.89 -17.65 -13.09
C ARG A 336 -3.77 -18.62 -14.27
N LYS A 337 -2.56 -18.89 -14.75
CA LYS A 337 -2.30 -19.92 -15.76
C LYS A 337 -1.77 -21.16 -15.06
N ILE A 338 -2.68 -22.02 -14.56
CA ILE A 338 -2.33 -23.16 -13.71
C ILE A 338 -1.36 -24.12 -14.42
N ALA A 339 -1.55 -24.37 -15.71
CA ALA A 339 -0.63 -25.16 -16.53
C ALA A 339 0.83 -24.70 -16.46
N ALA A 340 1.08 -23.42 -16.20
CA ALA A 340 2.44 -22.89 -16.13
C ALA A 340 3.25 -23.42 -14.93
N TRP A 341 2.60 -24.01 -13.92
CA TRP A 341 3.28 -24.64 -12.79
C TRP A 341 3.57 -26.12 -12.99
N LEU A 342 3.00 -26.74 -14.03
CA LEU A 342 3.29 -28.13 -14.41
C LEU A 342 4.53 -28.24 -15.30
N ASP A 343 4.71 -27.27 -16.21
CA ASP A 343 5.76 -27.35 -17.22
C ASP A 343 7.15 -27.18 -16.62
N PRO A 344 8.14 -27.98 -17.06
CA PRO A 344 9.55 -27.69 -16.78
C PRO A 344 9.87 -26.28 -17.28
N VAL A 345 10.64 -25.52 -16.51
CA VAL A 345 11.06 -24.20 -16.96
C VAL A 345 12.09 -24.36 -18.06
N ASP A 346 11.68 -24.17 -19.29
CA ASP A 346 12.62 -23.78 -20.33
C ASP A 346 13.14 -22.39 -19.97
N PRO A 347 14.46 -22.22 -19.69
CA PRO A 347 15.04 -20.91 -19.41
C PRO A 347 14.78 -19.88 -20.51
N THR A 348 14.38 -20.33 -21.71
CA THR A 348 14.04 -19.48 -22.84
C THR A 348 12.55 -19.08 -22.87
N THR A 349 11.69 -19.70 -22.06
CA THR A 349 10.22 -19.43 -21.98
C THR A 349 9.80 -18.88 -20.62
N LEU A 350 10.70 -18.36 -19.83
CA LEU A 350 10.49 -17.78 -18.49
C LEU A 350 9.40 -16.68 -18.39
N SER A 351 8.68 -16.40 -19.49
CA SER A 351 7.80 -15.26 -19.66
C SER A 351 6.51 -15.26 -18.83
N LEU A 352 6.21 -16.32 -18.11
CA LEU A 352 4.91 -16.47 -17.43
C LEU A 352 5.02 -16.80 -15.95
N ARG A 353 6.20 -16.85 -15.36
CA ARG A 353 6.41 -17.29 -14.00
C ARG A 353 6.74 -16.15 -13.05
N ASP A 354 6.34 -16.32 -11.80
CA ASP A 354 6.72 -15.46 -10.70
C ASP A 354 8.25 -15.50 -10.52
N PRO A 355 8.96 -14.35 -10.33
CA PRO A 355 10.41 -14.34 -10.11
C PRO A 355 10.81 -15.10 -8.85
N ALA A 356 9.92 -15.17 -7.88
CA ALA A 356 10.16 -16.00 -6.71
C ALA A 356 10.34 -17.49 -7.07
N ILE A 357 9.78 -17.95 -8.18
CA ILE A 357 9.99 -19.30 -8.72
C ILE A 357 11.34 -19.37 -9.47
N VAL A 358 11.76 -18.28 -10.08
CA VAL A 358 13.00 -18.20 -10.88
C VAL A 358 14.24 -18.16 -9.99
N ASP A 359 14.16 -17.53 -8.82
CA ASP A 359 15.27 -17.42 -7.86
C ASP A 359 15.45 -18.68 -6.98
N SER A 360 14.47 -19.56 -6.94
CA SER A 360 14.62 -20.86 -6.27
C SER A 360 15.36 -21.87 -7.17
N HIS A 361 16.06 -22.82 -6.57
CA HIS A 361 16.72 -23.91 -7.29
C HIS A 361 15.78 -24.79 -8.14
N ALA A 362 14.48 -24.47 -8.14
CA ALA A 362 13.45 -25.05 -8.99
C ALA A 362 13.41 -24.49 -10.44
N THR A 363 14.42 -23.74 -10.84
CA THR A 363 14.45 -23.01 -12.14
C THR A 363 14.45 -23.90 -13.38
N SER A 364 14.69 -25.18 -13.23
CA SER A 364 14.71 -26.15 -14.35
C SER A 364 13.52 -27.08 -14.45
N ARG A 365 12.57 -27.01 -13.50
CA ARG A 365 11.39 -27.91 -13.43
C ARG A 365 10.17 -27.19 -12.87
N GLY A 366 8.97 -27.69 -13.19
CA GLY A 366 7.72 -27.19 -12.58
C GLY A 366 7.70 -27.32 -11.06
N LEU A 367 6.64 -26.79 -10.44
CA LEU A 367 6.38 -26.96 -9.01
C LEU A 367 5.35 -28.04 -8.72
N LEU A 368 4.45 -28.33 -9.67
CA LEU A 368 3.37 -29.29 -9.52
C LEU A 368 3.69 -30.56 -10.29
N CYS A 369 3.41 -31.71 -9.67
CA CYS A 369 3.40 -33.00 -10.35
C CYS A 369 2.15 -33.20 -11.19
N SER A 370 1.01 -32.78 -10.63
CA SER A 370 -0.31 -32.81 -11.26
C SER A 370 -1.18 -31.72 -10.65
N VAL A 371 -2.29 -31.40 -11.29
CA VAL A 371 -3.26 -30.45 -10.74
C VAL A 371 -4.42 -31.25 -10.16
N SER A 372 -4.67 -31.06 -8.85
CA SER A 372 -5.81 -31.67 -8.16
C SER A 372 -6.94 -30.65 -8.05
N VAL A 373 -8.10 -30.97 -8.58
CA VAL A 373 -9.28 -30.10 -8.60
C VAL A 373 -10.36 -30.75 -7.72
N HIS A 374 -10.98 -29.97 -6.83
CA HIS A 374 -12.07 -30.47 -6.03
C HIS A 374 -13.31 -30.76 -6.88
N GLU A 375 -14.05 -31.83 -6.61
CA GLU A 375 -15.21 -32.24 -7.41
C GLU A 375 -16.28 -31.15 -7.54
N SER A 376 -16.42 -30.27 -6.55
CA SER A 376 -17.34 -29.11 -6.57
C SER A 376 -17.14 -28.20 -7.80
N VAL A 377 -15.92 -28.13 -8.33
CA VAL A 377 -15.60 -27.35 -9.53
C VAL A 377 -16.27 -27.98 -10.75
N ILE A 378 -16.16 -29.29 -10.87
CA ILE A 378 -16.73 -30.05 -12.00
C ILE A 378 -18.26 -30.01 -11.93
N ASN A 379 -18.82 -30.18 -10.71
CA ASN A 379 -20.26 -30.05 -10.48
C ASN A 379 -20.79 -28.68 -10.94
N ARG A 380 -20.06 -27.60 -10.64
CA ARG A 380 -20.42 -26.24 -11.04
C ARG A 380 -20.34 -26.05 -12.56
N ILE A 381 -19.28 -26.53 -13.23
CA ILE A 381 -19.11 -26.46 -14.68
C ILE A 381 -20.24 -27.19 -15.37
N ALA A 382 -20.48 -28.45 -15.01
CA ALA A 382 -21.46 -29.30 -15.67
C ALA A 382 -22.90 -28.79 -15.51
N ASN A 383 -23.25 -28.26 -14.35
CA ASN A 383 -24.55 -27.64 -14.10
C ASN A 383 -24.67 -26.23 -14.69
N GLY A 384 -23.58 -25.64 -15.22
CA GLY A 384 -23.59 -24.30 -15.80
C GLY A 384 -24.01 -23.19 -14.85
N THR A 385 -23.79 -23.39 -13.53
CA THR A 385 -24.17 -22.43 -12.48
C THR A 385 -23.49 -21.10 -12.70
N ASP A 386 -24.26 -20.00 -12.69
CA ASP A 386 -23.79 -18.63 -12.98
C ASP A 386 -22.98 -18.54 -14.28
N ARG A 387 -23.21 -19.48 -15.19
CA ARG A 387 -22.48 -19.61 -16.44
C ARG A 387 -20.95 -19.78 -16.21
N TYR A 388 -20.57 -20.50 -15.18
CA TYR A 388 -19.20 -20.76 -14.80
C TYR A 388 -18.44 -21.50 -15.89
N ALA A 389 -17.28 -20.97 -16.27
CA ALA A 389 -16.46 -21.50 -17.35
C ALA A 389 -14.99 -21.06 -17.17
N PRO A 390 -14.21 -21.73 -16.31
CA PRO A 390 -12.82 -21.37 -16.04
C PRO A 390 -11.93 -21.63 -17.27
N ILE A 391 -11.06 -20.66 -17.59
CA ILE A 391 -10.07 -20.78 -18.68
C ILE A 391 -8.69 -21.18 -18.18
N THR A 392 -8.55 -21.34 -16.89
CA THR A 392 -7.26 -21.44 -16.17
C THR A 392 -6.84 -22.88 -15.94
N LEU A 393 -7.79 -23.84 -16.03
CA LEU A 393 -7.51 -25.26 -15.82
C LEU A 393 -6.62 -25.83 -16.94
N PRO A 394 -5.63 -26.69 -16.58
CA PRO A 394 -4.73 -27.31 -17.54
C PRO A 394 -5.43 -28.39 -18.37
N GLU A 395 -4.70 -28.91 -19.35
CA GLU A 395 -5.14 -30.03 -20.19
C GLU A 395 -5.51 -31.24 -19.32
N THR A 396 -4.67 -31.63 -18.41
CA THR A 396 -4.89 -32.75 -17.51
C THR A 396 -4.97 -32.30 -16.07
N PHE A 397 -5.88 -32.89 -15.31
CA PHE A 397 -6.02 -32.69 -13.88
C PHE A 397 -6.67 -33.93 -13.25
N SER A 398 -6.43 -34.15 -11.95
CA SER A 398 -7.12 -35.16 -11.15
C SER A 398 -8.28 -34.53 -10.37
N ILE A 399 -9.32 -35.31 -10.13
CA ILE A 399 -10.50 -34.88 -9.38
C ILE A 399 -10.41 -35.46 -7.97
N VAL A 400 -10.49 -34.59 -6.97
CA VAL A 400 -10.55 -34.96 -5.56
C VAL A 400 -12.02 -35.03 -5.17
N PRO A 401 -12.52 -36.24 -4.79
CA PRO A 401 -13.91 -36.40 -4.35
C PRO A 401 -14.14 -35.68 -3.01
N PRO A 402 -15.41 -35.31 -2.71
CA PRO A 402 -15.76 -34.88 -1.37
C PRO A 402 -15.53 -36.06 -0.41
N GLN A 403 -14.97 -35.75 0.76
CA GLN A 403 -14.67 -36.80 1.78
C GLN A 403 -15.87 -37.13 2.67
N VAL A 404 -16.97 -36.40 2.56
CA VAL A 404 -18.19 -36.64 3.34
C VAL A 404 -18.95 -37.83 2.75
N GLU A 405 -18.78 -38.99 3.31
CA GLU A 405 -19.75 -40.06 3.19
C GLU A 405 -21.05 -39.60 3.91
N GLY A 406 -22.01 -39.10 3.18
CA GLY A 406 -23.29 -38.76 3.80
C GLY A 406 -24.24 -37.83 3.10
N GLU A 407 -24.08 -37.53 1.82
CA GLU A 407 -25.28 -37.18 1.02
C GLU A 407 -26.06 -38.42 0.62
N THR A 408 -26.46 -39.26 1.62
CA THR A 408 -27.69 -40.03 1.46
C THR A 408 -28.81 -38.99 1.43
N VAL A 409 -29.38 -38.80 0.26
CA VAL A 409 -30.68 -38.17 0.08
C VAL A 409 -31.57 -38.68 1.21
N PRO A 410 -32.15 -37.82 2.11
CA PRO A 410 -33.14 -38.26 3.06
C PRO A 410 -34.27 -38.89 2.23
N GLN A 411 -34.54 -40.18 2.41
CA GLN A 411 -35.77 -40.76 1.91
C GLN A 411 -36.91 -39.93 2.56
N PRO A 412 -37.89 -39.48 1.78
CA PRO A 412 -38.96 -38.68 2.30
C PRO A 412 -39.77 -39.57 3.26
N ASP A 413 -39.60 -39.31 4.59
CA ASP A 413 -40.65 -39.68 5.53
C ASP A 413 -41.93 -38.94 5.08
N ASN A 414 -43.01 -39.71 5.02
CA ASN A 414 -44.33 -39.31 4.50
C ASN A 414 -45.04 -38.21 5.30
N GLN A 415 -44.34 -37.09 5.52
CA GLN A 415 -44.95 -35.84 5.98
C GLN A 415 -44.47 -34.74 5.02
N THR A 416 -45.35 -34.30 4.14
CA THR A 416 -45.20 -33.20 3.17
C THR A 416 -44.81 -31.92 3.91
N PRO A 417 -43.55 -31.47 3.86
CA PRO A 417 -43.23 -30.09 4.15
C PRO A 417 -43.56 -29.24 2.93
N ASP A 418 -43.94 -27.98 3.14
CA ASP A 418 -44.14 -26.99 2.10
C ASP A 418 -42.98 -26.97 1.11
N PRO A 419 -43.22 -26.79 -0.19
CA PRO A 419 -42.20 -26.78 -1.21
C PRO A 419 -41.20 -25.64 -0.94
N LEU A 420 -39.96 -25.99 -0.68
CA LEU A 420 -38.83 -25.05 -0.62
C LEU A 420 -38.77 -24.27 -1.95
N PRO A 421 -38.43 -22.96 -1.93
CA PRO A 421 -38.28 -22.18 -3.15
C PRO A 421 -37.29 -22.85 -4.09
N GLU A 422 -37.56 -22.85 -5.39
CA GLU A 422 -36.82 -23.53 -6.47
C GLU A 422 -35.31 -23.26 -6.47
N SER A 423 -34.86 -22.19 -5.81
CA SER A 423 -33.46 -21.83 -5.64
C SER A 423 -32.68 -22.70 -4.65
N GLN A 424 -33.33 -23.54 -3.85
CA GLN A 424 -32.71 -24.36 -2.79
C GLN A 424 -32.79 -25.88 -3.05
N THR A 425 -33.32 -26.32 -4.18
CA THR A 425 -33.27 -27.75 -4.53
C THR A 425 -31.83 -28.15 -4.84
N PRO A 426 -31.24 -29.18 -4.19
CA PRO A 426 -29.92 -29.68 -4.52
C PRO A 426 -29.90 -30.11 -5.99
N LYS A 427 -29.06 -29.51 -6.80
CA LYS A 427 -28.87 -29.96 -8.17
C LYS A 427 -28.18 -31.34 -8.14
N PRO A 428 -28.53 -32.27 -9.02
CA PRO A 428 -27.96 -33.61 -9.03
C PRO A 428 -26.43 -33.54 -9.17
N MET A 429 -25.72 -34.37 -8.44
CA MET A 429 -24.27 -34.56 -8.59
C MET A 429 -23.96 -34.93 -10.03
N VAL A 430 -22.81 -34.45 -10.51
CA VAL A 430 -22.36 -34.78 -11.88
C VAL A 430 -22.16 -36.27 -11.98
N SER A 431 -22.66 -36.86 -13.08
CA SER A 431 -22.45 -38.27 -13.29
C SER A 431 -20.96 -38.58 -13.40
N ARG A 432 -20.52 -39.70 -12.82
CA ARG A 432 -19.14 -40.18 -12.89
C ARG A 432 -18.62 -40.20 -14.34
N ASP A 433 -19.51 -40.36 -15.32
CA ASP A 433 -19.20 -40.36 -16.75
C ASP A 433 -18.69 -38.98 -17.26
N VAL A 434 -19.18 -37.87 -16.72
CA VAL A 434 -18.68 -36.54 -17.09
C VAL A 434 -17.25 -36.35 -16.55
N CYS A 435 -16.99 -36.80 -15.32
CA CYS A 435 -15.64 -36.74 -14.74
C CYS A 435 -14.64 -37.57 -15.57
N VAL A 436 -15.01 -38.80 -15.94
CA VAL A 436 -14.19 -39.70 -16.79
C VAL A 436 -13.94 -39.04 -18.15
N ARG A 437 -14.95 -38.50 -18.77
CA ARG A 437 -14.84 -37.85 -20.08
C ARG A 437 -13.93 -36.65 -20.07
N LEU A 438 -14.01 -35.80 -19.07
CA LEU A 438 -13.17 -34.60 -18.97
C LEU A 438 -11.68 -34.91 -18.75
N THR A 439 -11.38 -36.07 -18.20
CA THR A 439 -10.00 -36.52 -17.94
C THR A 439 -9.46 -37.44 -19.05
N GLU A 440 -10.29 -37.84 -20.02
CA GLU A 440 -9.85 -38.63 -21.18
C GLU A 440 -8.87 -37.83 -22.04
N PRO A 441 -7.72 -38.39 -22.46
CA PRO A 441 -6.66 -37.66 -23.15
C PRO A 441 -7.10 -36.93 -24.42
N THR A 442 -7.99 -37.54 -25.24
CA THR A 442 -8.50 -36.97 -26.48
C THR A 442 -9.38 -35.75 -26.21
N ALA A 443 -10.28 -35.83 -25.24
CA ALA A 443 -11.15 -34.72 -24.85
C ALA A 443 -10.38 -33.62 -24.14
N ALA A 444 -9.40 -33.98 -23.31
CA ALA A 444 -8.51 -33.03 -22.63
C ALA A 444 -7.68 -32.21 -23.65
N GLY A 445 -7.08 -32.88 -24.65
CA GLY A 445 -6.32 -32.21 -25.73
C GLY A 445 -7.19 -31.28 -26.57
N ALA A 446 -8.39 -31.71 -26.95
CA ALA A 446 -9.33 -30.88 -27.70
C ALA A 446 -9.77 -29.62 -26.88
N ARG A 447 -10.02 -29.79 -25.60
CA ARG A 447 -10.34 -28.68 -24.70
C ARG A 447 -9.16 -27.69 -24.55
N ALA A 448 -7.94 -28.16 -24.41
CA ALA A 448 -6.74 -27.33 -24.33
C ALA A 448 -6.53 -26.54 -25.62
N ALA A 449 -6.67 -27.19 -26.79
CA ALA A 449 -6.62 -26.53 -28.10
C ALA A 449 -7.68 -25.45 -28.26
N ALA A 450 -8.92 -25.69 -27.83
CA ALA A 450 -10.01 -24.72 -27.87
C ALA A 450 -9.83 -23.56 -26.84
N THR A 451 -9.12 -23.81 -25.76
CA THR A 451 -8.84 -22.76 -24.73
C THR A 451 -7.77 -21.77 -25.22
N GLU A 452 -6.80 -22.18 -25.99
CA GLU A 452 -5.65 -21.35 -26.38
C GLU A 452 -6.03 -20.03 -27.09
N PRO A 453 -6.98 -19.97 -28.06
CA PRO A 453 -7.42 -18.69 -28.62
C PRO A 453 -8.18 -17.79 -27.66
N ILE A 454 -8.81 -18.32 -26.62
CA ILE A 454 -9.50 -17.53 -25.61
C ILE A 454 -8.50 -16.64 -24.88
N TRP A 455 -7.24 -17.10 -24.71
CA TRP A 455 -6.16 -16.29 -24.16
C TRP A 455 -5.81 -15.05 -25.00
N ASN A 456 -6.24 -14.95 -26.26
CA ASN A 456 -6.12 -13.72 -27.03
C ASN A 456 -6.99 -12.60 -26.46
N PHE A 457 -8.19 -12.90 -25.97
CA PHE A 457 -9.03 -11.92 -25.28
C PHE A 457 -8.42 -11.48 -23.95
N VAL A 458 -7.76 -12.39 -23.23
CA VAL A 458 -6.97 -12.05 -22.03
C VAL A 458 -5.87 -11.05 -22.39
N TRP A 459 -5.15 -11.27 -23.49
CA TRP A 459 -4.11 -10.37 -23.95
C TRP A 459 -4.64 -8.97 -24.31
N TRP A 460 -5.75 -8.89 -25.07
CA TRP A 460 -6.41 -7.63 -25.38
C TRP A 460 -6.91 -6.91 -24.12
N ARG A 461 -7.48 -7.64 -23.17
CA ARG A 461 -7.94 -7.10 -21.89
C ARG A 461 -6.77 -6.55 -21.06
N ARG A 462 -5.58 -7.14 -21.14
CA ARG A 462 -4.35 -6.59 -20.55
C ARG A 462 -3.93 -5.27 -21.22
N LEU A 463 -4.01 -5.18 -22.53
CA LEU A 463 -3.72 -3.93 -23.23
C LEU A 463 -4.66 -2.80 -22.82
N THR A 464 -5.97 -3.07 -22.71
CA THR A 464 -6.94 -2.07 -22.23
C THR A 464 -6.66 -1.68 -20.78
N TYR A 465 -6.25 -2.60 -19.93
CA TYR A 465 -5.82 -2.30 -18.57
C TYR A 465 -4.61 -1.33 -18.55
N PHE A 466 -3.55 -1.61 -19.30
CA PHE A 466 -2.39 -0.72 -19.36
C PHE A 466 -2.72 0.64 -19.99
N ALA A 467 -3.59 0.68 -20.97
CA ALA A 467 -4.08 1.91 -21.57
C ALA A 467 -4.86 2.76 -20.53
N THR A 468 -5.73 2.12 -19.73
CA THR A 468 -6.43 2.78 -18.61
C THR A 468 -5.45 3.32 -17.60
N LEU A 469 -4.47 2.52 -17.18
CA LEU A 469 -3.44 2.93 -16.21
C LEU A 469 -2.62 4.12 -16.74
N THR A 470 -2.22 4.08 -18.02
CA THR A 470 -1.49 5.18 -18.67
C THR A 470 -2.33 6.45 -18.73
N ALA A 471 -3.60 6.36 -19.13
CA ALA A 471 -4.50 7.51 -19.16
C ALA A 471 -4.72 8.10 -17.75
N THR A 472 -4.85 7.26 -16.73
CA THR A 472 -4.96 7.69 -15.33
C THR A 472 -3.67 8.39 -14.85
N LEU A 473 -2.50 7.84 -15.19
CA LEU A 473 -1.21 8.45 -14.85
C LEU A 473 -1.03 9.80 -15.54
N LEU A 474 -1.38 9.90 -16.82
CA LEU A 474 -1.36 11.16 -17.56
C LEU A 474 -2.31 12.19 -16.95
N LEU A 475 -3.49 11.75 -16.49
CA LEU A 475 -4.43 12.60 -15.78
C LEU A 475 -3.81 13.13 -14.47
N LEU A 476 -3.15 12.28 -13.68
CA LEU A 476 -2.47 12.68 -12.46
C LEU A 476 -1.30 13.63 -12.71
N ILE A 477 -0.60 13.50 -13.84
CA ILE A 477 0.54 14.36 -14.21
C ILE A 477 0.06 15.67 -14.85
N LEU A 478 -1.17 15.75 -15.38
CA LEU A 478 -1.69 16.91 -16.08
C LEU A 478 -1.48 18.24 -15.34
N PRO A 479 -1.72 18.38 -14.04
CA PRO A 479 -1.46 19.61 -13.30
C PRO A 479 -0.01 20.09 -13.38
N LEU A 480 0.95 19.17 -13.42
CA LEU A 480 2.38 19.48 -13.45
C LEU A 480 2.85 20.05 -14.81
N VAL A 481 2.11 19.75 -15.88
CA VAL A 481 2.48 20.10 -17.25
C VAL A 481 1.49 21.02 -17.94
N ALA A 482 0.34 21.29 -17.32
CA ALA A 482 -0.78 22.04 -17.91
C ALA A 482 -0.37 23.40 -18.48
N GLY A 483 0.48 24.15 -17.79
CA GLY A 483 0.95 25.45 -18.23
C GLY A 483 1.84 25.44 -19.49
N ARG A 484 2.20 24.27 -20.02
CA ARG A 484 3.02 24.10 -21.23
C ARG A 484 2.30 23.46 -22.38
N LEU A 485 1.12 22.96 -22.12
CA LEU A 485 0.30 22.38 -23.18
C LEU A 485 -0.15 23.48 -24.11
N PRO A 486 -0.22 23.24 -25.42
CA PRO A 486 -0.73 24.21 -26.36
C PRO A 486 -2.17 24.61 -25.99
N PRO A 487 -2.59 25.84 -26.25
CA PRO A 487 -3.97 26.24 -26.00
C PRO A 487 -4.92 25.30 -26.76
N PRO A 488 -5.91 24.70 -26.06
CA PRO A 488 -6.81 23.78 -26.75
C PRO A 488 -7.72 24.52 -27.73
N PRO A 489 -8.15 23.86 -28.82
CA PRO A 489 -9.00 24.51 -29.83
C PRO A 489 -10.42 24.81 -29.30
N ILE A 490 -10.82 24.13 -28.24
CA ILE A 490 -12.14 24.23 -27.61
C ILE A 490 -11.95 24.23 -26.08
N LEU A 491 -12.80 24.96 -25.37
CA LEU A 491 -12.77 25.04 -23.91
C LEU A 491 -11.43 25.55 -23.33
N ALA A 492 -10.85 26.53 -24.02
CA ALA A 492 -9.58 27.15 -23.61
C ALA A 492 -9.67 27.96 -22.31
N ASP A 493 -10.86 28.41 -21.95
CA ASP A 493 -11.09 29.23 -20.76
C ASP A 493 -11.61 28.36 -19.59
N GLY A 494 -10.88 28.35 -18.48
CA GLY A 494 -11.28 27.68 -17.24
C GLY A 494 -12.51 28.29 -16.55
N ARG A 495 -13.00 29.46 -17.02
CA ARG A 495 -14.26 30.07 -16.57
C ARG A 495 -15.51 29.42 -17.18
N THR A 496 -15.34 28.42 -18.01
CA THR A 496 -16.47 27.67 -18.57
C THR A 496 -17.30 26.99 -17.48
N TRP A 497 -18.58 26.73 -17.76
CA TRP A 497 -19.45 25.97 -16.87
C TRP A 497 -18.89 24.58 -16.54
N ILE A 498 -18.09 23.97 -17.43
CA ILE A 498 -17.41 22.69 -17.21
C ILE A 498 -16.35 22.85 -16.10
N GLY A 499 -15.55 23.91 -16.13
CA GLY A 499 -14.62 24.21 -15.03
C GLY A 499 -15.34 24.36 -13.69
N GLY A 500 -16.52 24.98 -13.70
CA GLY A 500 -17.40 25.07 -12.52
C GLY A 500 -17.84 23.71 -11.99
N ILE A 501 -18.22 22.79 -12.88
CA ILE A 501 -18.59 21.41 -12.49
C ILE A 501 -17.37 20.65 -11.92
N ILE A 502 -16.19 20.80 -12.55
CA ILE A 502 -14.98 20.14 -12.06
C ILE A 502 -14.64 20.61 -10.63
N ARG A 503 -14.82 21.91 -10.33
CA ARG A 503 -14.61 22.47 -8.98
C ARG A 503 -15.52 21.85 -7.92
N LEU A 504 -16.68 21.29 -8.27
CA LEU A 504 -17.52 20.58 -7.32
C LEU A 504 -16.83 19.34 -6.74
N LEU A 505 -15.81 18.79 -7.41
CA LEU A 505 -15.02 17.69 -6.87
C LEU A 505 -14.30 18.06 -5.57
N THR A 506 -14.04 19.34 -5.30
CA THR A 506 -13.44 19.81 -4.04
C THR A 506 -14.30 19.51 -2.82
N ILE A 507 -15.61 19.31 -3.01
CA ILE A 507 -16.54 18.99 -1.92
C ILE A 507 -16.27 17.57 -1.36
N VAL A 508 -15.88 16.64 -2.23
CA VAL A 508 -15.70 15.22 -1.88
C VAL A 508 -14.24 14.82 -1.72
N LEU A 509 -13.31 15.64 -2.19
CA LEU A 509 -11.88 15.37 -2.11
C LEU A 509 -11.24 16.06 -0.90
N PRO A 510 -10.15 15.50 -0.32
CA PRO A 510 -9.40 16.14 0.74
C PRO A 510 -8.85 17.51 0.32
N ALA A 511 -8.70 18.42 1.25
CA ALA A 511 -8.28 19.81 0.99
C ALA A 511 -6.97 19.92 0.18
N PHE A 512 -6.01 19.00 0.38
CA PHE A 512 -4.77 18.98 -0.40
C PHE A 512 -4.96 18.71 -1.89
N ALA A 513 -6.10 18.16 -2.31
CA ALA A 513 -6.43 17.92 -3.72
C ALA A 513 -7.00 19.17 -4.42
N GLY A 514 -7.28 20.24 -3.68
CA GLY A 514 -7.91 21.47 -4.22
C GLY A 514 -7.12 22.07 -5.37
N GLU A 515 -5.80 22.14 -5.25
CA GLU A 515 -4.92 22.68 -6.30
C GLU A 515 -4.91 21.81 -7.57
N TRP A 516 -5.02 20.47 -7.42
CA TRP A 516 -5.18 19.55 -8.56
C TRP A 516 -6.51 19.78 -9.28
N VAL A 517 -7.59 19.93 -8.52
CA VAL A 517 -8.93 20.19 -9.07
C VAL A 517 -8.95 21.53 -9.79
N GLU A 518 -8.31 22.56 -9.24
CA GLU A 518 -8.21 23.87 -9.89
C GLU A 518 -7.43 23.80 -11.21
N ALA A 519 -6.33 23.03 -11.25
CA ALA A 519 -5.58 22.80 -12.49
C ALA A 519 -6.43 22.08 -13.56
N TYR A 520 -7.26 21.13 -13.17
CA TYR A 520 -8.20 20.45 -14.08
C TYR A 520 -9.31 21.39 -14.54
N ALA A 521 -9.86 22.21 -13.64
CA ALA A 521 -10.90 23.18 -13.95
C ALA A 521 -10.40 24.26 -14.92
N ASN A 522 -9.13 24.65 -14.82
CA ASN A 522 -8.49 25.58 -15.71
C ASN A 522 -8.07 24.96 -17.05
N ASN A 523 -8.01 23.63 -17.16
CA ASN A 523 -7.68 22.89 -18.36
C ASN A 523 -8.73 21.81 -18.70
N PRO A 524 -10.01 22.19 -18.83
CA PRO A 524 -11.13 21.25 -18.91
C PRO A 524 -11.07 20.35 -20.15
N PHE A 525 -10.53 20.82 -21.26
CA PHE A 525 -10.39 20.03 -22.49
C PHE A 525 -9.50 18.80 -22.26
N TYR A 526 -8.29 18.98 -21.75
CA TYR A 526 -7.35 17.88 -21.51
C TYR A 526 -7.85 16.92 -20.44
N PHE A 527 -8.49 17.46 -19.39
CA PHE A 527 -9.14 16.66 -18.36
C PHE A 527 -10.21 15.73 -18.96
N LEU A 528 -11.13 16.29 -19.77
CA LEU A 528 -12.22 15.52 -20.39
C LEU A 528 -11.73 14.47 -21.37
N VAL A 529 -10.70 14.80 -22.18
CA VAL A 529 -10.10 13.84 -23.13
C VAL A 529 -9.51 12.65 -22.38
N LEU A 530 -8.72 12.89 -21.33
CA LEU A 530 -8.12 11.82 -20.54
C LEU A 530 -9.17 11.01 -19.76
N ALA A 531 -10.13 11.67 -19.14
CA ALA A 531 -11.26 11.04 -18.49
C ALA A 531 -12.10 10.19 -19.46
N GLY A 532 -12.34 10.70 -20.67
CA GLY A 532 -13.00 10.01 -21.75
C GLY A 532 -12.26 8.74 -22.18
N PHE A 533 -10.94 8.78 -22.30
CA PHE A 533 -10.11 7.60 -22.58
C PHE A 533 -10.19 6.56 -21.45
N ILE A 534 -10.15 6.99 -20.18
CA ILE A 534 -10.31 6.09 -19.05
C ILE A 534 -11.65 5.35 -19.15
N VAL A 535 -12.75 6.06 -19.36
CA VAL A 535 -14.09 5.47 -19.50
C VAL A 535 -14.17 4.54 -20.72
N LEU A 536 -13.60 4.96 -21.85
CA LEU A 536 -13.56 4.17 -23.09
C LEU A 536 -12.86 2.83 -22.89
N PHE A 537 -11.65 2.85 -22.31
CA PHE A 537 -10.87 1.66 -22.08
C PHE A 537 -11.50 0.74 -21.03
N PHE A 538 -12.14 1.30 -20.00
CA PHE A 538 -12.95 0.52 -19.06
C PHE A 538 -14.09 -0.22 -19.76
N LYS A 539 -14.88 0.48 -20.58
CA LYS A 539 -15.98 -0.13 -21.36
C LYS A 539 -15.48 -1.18 -22.35
N LEU A 540 -14.35 -0.92 -22.99
CA LEU A 540 -13.73 -1.89 -23.90
C LEU A 540 -13.27 -3.14 -23.14
N GLY A 541 -12.64 -2.97 -21.97
CA GLY A 541 -12.25 -4.07 -21.09
C GLY A 541 -13.44 -4.93 -20.66
N THR A 542 -14.57 -4.33 -20.28
CA THR A 542 -15.79 -5.04 -19.90
C THR A 542 -16.40 -5.79 -21.10
N ARG A 543 -16.33 -5.21 -22.30
CA ARG A 543 -16.78 -5.87 -23.52
C ARG A 543 -15.95 -7.12 -23.84
N LEU A 544 -14.63 -7.00 -23.77
CA LEU A 544 -13.71 -8.13 -23.96
C LEU A 544 -13.94 -9.23 -22.92
N GLU A 545 -14.24 -8.88 -21.69
CA GLU A 545 -14.58 -9.82 -20.62
C GLU A 545 -15.82 -10.63 -20.95
N ARG A 546 -16.89 -9.98 -21.42
CA ARG A 546 -18.12 -10.68 -21.83
C ARG A 546 -17.84 -11.67 -22.95
N THR A 547 -17.11 -11.24 -23.99
CA THR A 547 -16.74 -12.11 -25.11
C THR A 547 -15.89 -13.29 -24.62
N LEU A 548 -14.91 -13.07 -23.76
CA LEU A 548 -14.08 -14.10 -23.17
C LEU A 548 -14.94 -15.14 -22.42
N ARG A 549 -15.86 -14.68 -21.59
CA ARG A 549 -16.77 -15.57 -20.83
C ARG A 549 -17.70 -16.35 -21.74
N ASP A 550 -18.20 -15.75 -22.83
CA ASP A 550 -19.09 -16.42 -23.77
C ASP A 550 -18.36 -17.51 -24.56
N GLU A 551 -17.11 -17.24 -25.00
CA GLU A 551 -16.28 -18.24 -25.69
C GLU A 551 -15.88 -19.40 -24.76
N ALA A 552 -15.50 -19.08 -23.52
CA ALA A 552 -15.18 -20.09 -22.51
C ALA A 552 -16.40 -21.01 -22.23
N ARG A 553 -17.60 -20.41 -22.13
CA ARG A 553 -18.85 -21.18 -21.93
C ARG A 553 -19.17 -22.08 -23.10
N ARG A 554 -18.96 -21.60 -24.33
CA ARG A 554 -19.13 -22.43 -25.52
C ARG A 554 -18.21 -23.64 -25.45
N MET A 555 -16.93 -23.43 -25.22
CA MET A 555 -15.91 -24.47 -25.10
C MET A 555 -16.28 -25.51 -24.03
N TRP A 556 -16.68 -25.08 -22.82
CA TRP A 556 -17.04 -26.02 -21.77
C TRP A 556 -18.32 -26.79 -22.03
N ARG A 557 -19.33 -26.20 -22.68
CA ARG A 557 -20.55 -26.91 -23.08
C ARG A 557 -20.25 -27.99 -24.10
N GLU A 558 -19.34 -27.70 -25.06
CA GLU A 558 -18.88 -28.69 -26.02
C GLU A 558 -18.08 -29.79 -25.33
N ALA A 559 -17.20 -29.46 -24.38
CA ALA A 559 -16.38 -30.42 -23.64
C ALA A 559 -17.18 -31.33 -22.68
N THR A 560 -18.27 -30.82 -22.08
CA THR A 560 -19.15 -31.59 -21.17
C THR A 560 -20.26 -32.36 -21.94
N GLY A 561 -20.54 -32.00 -23.19
CA GLY A 561 -21.49 -32.67 -24.07
C GLY A 561 -20.88 -33.88 -24.75
N ASP A 562 -21.62 -34.42 -25.75
CA ASP A 562 -21.20 -35.60 -26.52
C ASP A 562 -20.25 -35.28 -27.67
N GLY A 563 -19.88 -33.99 -27.85
CA GLY A 563 -18.98 -33.54 -28.91
C GLY A 563 -17.58 -33.17 -28.39
N LEU A 564 -16.60 -33.16 -29.27
CA LEU A 564 -15.29 -32.55 -29.00
C LEU A 564 -15.34 -31.07 -29.39
N PRO A 565 -14.72 -30.16 -28.57
CA PRO A 565 -14.57 -28.78 -28.93
C PRO A 565 -13.88 -28.61 -30.31
N GLN A 566 -14.41 -27.72 -31.16
CA GLN A 566 -13.80 -27.47 -32.46
C GLN A 566 -12.49 -26.74 -32.32
N GLU A 567 -11.46 -27.15 -33.04
CA GLU A 567 -10.19 -26.46 -33.14
C GLU A 567 -10.40 -25.08 -33.81
N PRO A 568 -10.14 -23.98 -33.12
CA PRO A 568 -10.28 -22.68 -33.74
C PRO A 568 -9.10 -22.35 -34.65
N ARG A 569 -9.32 -21.50 -35.64
CA ARG A 569 -8.26 -21.03 -36.53
C ARG A 569 -7.24 -20.19 -35.77
N ALA A 570 -5.97 -20.48 -35.99
CA ALA A 570 -4.88 -19.67 -35.43
C ALA A 570 -5.00 -18.19 -35.85
N SER A 571 -4.95 -17.28 -34.94
CA SER A 571 -4.99 -15.84 -35.20
C SER A 571 -3.56 -15.24 -35.16
N TRP A 572 -3.37 -14.12 -35.85
CA TRP A 572 -2.09 -13.40 -35.85
C TRP A 572 -1.71 -12.98 -34.42
N VAL A 573 -2.69 -12.69 -33.56
CA VAL A 573 -2.49 -12.35 -32.13
C VAL A 573 -1.88 -13.52 -31.39
N GLN A 574 -2.33 -14.74 -31.62
CA GLN A 574 -1.80 -15.95 -31.03
C GLN A 574 -0.33 -16.15 -31.43
N THR A 575 -0.05 -16.01 -32.73
CA THR A 575 1.33 -16.12 -33.26
C THR A 575 2.25 -15.05 -32.67
N PHE A 576 1.77 -13.80 -32.57
CA PHE A 576 2.53 -12.70 -31.97
C PHE A 576 2.77 -12.94 -30.48
N ARG A 577 1.71 -13.23 -29.72
CA ARG A 577 1.74 -13.48 -28.28
C ARG A 577 2.67 -14.63 -27.90
N ASN A 578 2.68 -15.69 -28.71
CA ASN A 578 3.50 -16.87 -28.49
C ASN A 578 4.90 -16.75 -29.14
N SER A 579 5.19 -15.63 -29.84
CA SER A 579 6.50 -15.44 -30.44
C SER A 579 7.59 -15.32 -29.36
N ARG A 580 8.70 -16.03 -29.56
CA ARG A 580 9.85 -16.04 -28.63
C ARG A 580 10.42 -14.64 -28.37
N ARG A 581 10.44 -13.77 -29.41
CA ARG A 581 10.92 -12.39 -29.31
C ARG A 581 10.06 -11.53 -28.37
N TYR A 582 8.74 -11.61 -28.52
CA TYR A 582 7.79 -10.87 -27.69
C TYR A 582 7.86 -11.34 -26.23
N GLN A 583 7.87 -12.65 -26.01
CA GLN A 583 7.93 -13.22 -24.68
C GLN A 583 9.24 -12.85 -23.97
N HIS A 584 10.37 -12.96 -24.65
CA HIS A 584 11.68 -12.56 -24.09
C HIS A 584 11.74 -11.06 -23.80
N PHE A 585 11.22 -10.20 -24.70
CA PHE A 585 11.13 -8.76 -24.45
C PHE A 585 10.32 -8.44 -23.19
N ILE A 586 9.10 -8.99 -23.07
CA ILE A 586 8.23 -8.77 -21.90
C ILE A 586 8.91 -9.26 -20.63
N GLN A 587 9.59 -10.39 -20.67
CA GLN A 587 10.34 -10.92 -19.55
C GLN A 587 11.42 -9.95 -19.09
N LEU A 588 12.36 -9.58 -19.99
CA LEU A 588 13.42 -8.67 -19.65
C LEU A 588 12.88 -7.33 -19.12
N PHE A 589 11.84 -6.79 -19.77
CA PHE A 589 11.27 -5.51 -19.39
C PHE A 589 10.57 -5.58 -18.02
N LYS A 590 9.68 -6.56 -17.82
CA LYS A 590 8.83 -6.70 -16.61
C LYS A 590 9.64 -7.12 -15.37
N TRP A 591 10.64 -8.00 -15.56
CA TRP A 591 11.31 -8.67 -14.46
C TRP A 591 12.61 -8.03 -14.02
N TYR A 592 13.32 -7.36 -14.94
CA TYR A 592 14.63 -6.76 -14.67
C TYR A 592 14.64 -5.26 -14.92
N PHE A 593 14.27 -4.83 -16.14
CA PHE A 593 14.44 -3.43 -16.50
C PHE A 593 13.55 -2.51 -15.66
N LEU A 594 12.24 -2.77 -15.63
CA LEU A 594 11.29 -1.90 -14.95
C LEU A 594 11.48 -1.89 -13.42
N PRO A 595 11.60 -3.02 -12.69
CA PRO A 595 11.81 -3.01 -11.26
C PRO A 595 13.17 -2.45 -10.84
N ASP A 596 14.26 -2.88 -11.46
CA ASP A 596 15.61 -2.60 -10.98
C ASP A 596 16.17 -1.26 -11.49
N TRP A 597 15.83 -0.84 -12.72
CA TRP A 597 16.40 0.35 -13.34
C TRP A 597 15.52 1.56 -13.35
N ILE A 598 14.19 1.41 -13.18
CA ILE A 598 13.24 2.52 -13.14
C ILE A 598 12.63 2.65 -11.75
N VAL A 599 11.95 1.60 -11.28
CA VAL A 599 11.14 1.69 -10.04
C VAL A 599 12.02 1.80 -8.80
N ALA A 600 13.08 0.98 -8.70
CA ALA A 600 13.95 1.02 -7.52
C ALA A 600 14.68 2.37 -7.36
N PRO A 601 15.31 2.95 -8.39
CA PRO A 601 15.89 4.29 -8.28
C PRO A 601 14.86 5.37 -7.92
N LEU A 602 13.67 5.33 -8.53
CA LEU A 602 12.60 6.27 -8.21
C LEU A 602 12.12 6.13 -6.76
N LEU A 603 11.99 4.91 -6.24
CA LEU A 603 11.64 4.68 -4.84
C LEU A 603 12.72 5.17 -3.89
N VAL A 604 13.99 4.93 -4.20
CA VAL A 604 15.12 5.42 -3.39
C VAL A 604 15.13 6.95 -3.37
N LEU A 605 14.94 7.59 -4.54
CA LEU A 605 14.83 9.05 -4.65
C LEU A 605 13.63 9.59 -3.87
N LEU A 606 12.48 8.94 -3.97
CA LEU A 606 11.28 9.31 -3.22
C LEU A 606 11.48 9.16 -1.71
N MET A 607 12.08 8.05 -1.27
CA MET A 607 12.37 7.83 0.15
C MET A 607 13.40 8.83 0.68
N PHE A 608 14.41 9.13 -0.10
CA PHE A 608 15.40 10.15 0.23
C PHE A 608 14.74 11.53 0.35
N TRP A 609 13.92 11.92 -0.64
CA TRP A 609 13.19 13.16 -0.63
C TRP A 609 12.24 13.27 0.57
N LEU A 610 11.44 12.23 0.85
CA LEU A 610 10.59 12.17 2.04
C LEU A 610 11.40 12.22 3.33
N GLY A 611 12.52 11.51 3.40
CA GLY A 611 13.43 11.51 4.55
C GLY A 611 13.99 12.91 4.82
N VAL A 612 14.40 13.62 3.78
CA VAL A 612 14.89 15.00 3.89
C VAL A 612 13.75 15.95 4.31
N ALA A 613 12.53 15.75 3.77
CA ALA A 613 11.36 16.55 4.15
C ALA A 613 11.01 16.36 5.64
N VAL A 614 10.93 15.10 6.10
CA VAL A 614 10.67 14.79 7.52
C VAL A 614 11.78 15.35 8.40
N PHE A 615 13.04 15.21 8.00
CA PHE A 615 14.17 15.77 8.73
C PHE A 615 14.09 17.30 8.80
N ALA A 616 13.78 17.97 7.68
CA ALA A 616 13.62 19.42 7.65
C ALA A 616 12.50 19.86 8.61
N GLN A 617 11.32 19.25 8.54
CA GLN A 617 10.18 19.57 9.39
C GLN A 617 10.43 19.26 10.88
N THR A 618 11.20 18.23 11.20
CA THR A 618 11.58 17.94 12.59
C THR A 618 12.69 18.86 13.11
N ALA A 619 13.56 19.36 12.24
CA ALA A 619 14.63 20.28 12.60
C ALA A 619 14.14 21.74 12.78
N LEU A 620 13.09 22.16 12.07
CA LEU A 620 12.55 23.52 12.13
C LEU A 620 12.17 23.98 13.54
N PRO A 621 11.43 23.21 14.37
CA PRO A 621 11.11 23.60 15.74
C PRO A 621 12.36 23.80 16.62
N PHE A 622 13.45 23.07 16.36
CA PHE A 622 14.71 23.29 17.08
C PHE A 622 15.38 24.60 16.67
N LEU A 623 15.35 24.95 15.39
CA LEU A 623 15.88 26.22 14.88
C LEU A 623 15.07 27.40 15.41
N GLU A 624 13.76 27.28 15.47
CA GLU A 624 12.87 28.31 16.00
C GLU A 624 13.06 28.48 17.52
N ASN A 625 13.00 27.41 18.29
CA ASN A 625 13.21 27.46 19.73
C ASN A 625 14.63 27.90 20.12
N GLY A 626 15.64 27.62 19.28
CA GLY A 626 17.02 28.02 19.43
C GLY A 626 17.29 29.52 19.27
N THR A 627 16.27 30.33 18.93
CA THR A 627 16.42 31.77 18.55
C THR A 627 17.34 32.02 17.36
N LEU A 628 17.53 31.01 16.54
CA LEU A 628 18.39 31.09 15.36
C LEU A 628 17.71 31.80 14.19
N LEU A 629 16.37 31.78 14.14
CA LEU A 629 15.57 32.39 13.08
C LEU A 629 15.11 33.80 13.45
N CYS A 630 14.33 33.95 14.52
CA CYS A 630 13.90 35.26 15.03
C CYS A 630 14.55 35.52 16.40
N GLN A 631 15.18 36.67 16.56
CA GLN A 631 15.88 37.05 17.81
C GLN A 631 15.00 37.99 18.63
N PRO A 632 14.51 37.58 19.80
CA PRO A 632 13.75 38.46 20.69
C PRO A 632 14.60 39.59 21.24
N SER A 633 13.98 40.73 21.44
CA SER A 633 14.62 41.91 22.05
C SER A 633 14.96 41.64 23.49
N PRO A 634 16.11 42.15 24.01
CA PRO A 634 16.39 42.12 25.42
C PRO A 634 15.26 42.80 26.20
N GLY A 635 14.58 42.08 27.08
CA GLY A 635 13.43 42.59 27.83
C GLY A 635 12.06 42.42 27.21
N GLY A 636 11.94 41.69 26.06
CA GLY A 636 10.67 41.25 25.49
C GLY A 636 9.92 42.28 24.63
N GLY A 637 10.57 43.35 24.25
CA GLY A 637 9.98 44.41 23.41
C GLY A 637 8.98 45.32 24.12
N ALA A 638 8.80 46.54 23.62
CA ALA A 638 7.77 47.50 24.09
C ALA A 638 6.37 47.03 23.62
N GLU A 639 5.34 47.28 24.45
CA GLU A 639 3.95 46.99 24.04
C GLU A 639 3.54 47.85 22.85
N ILE A 640 2.82 47.23 21.92
CA ILE A 640 2.23 47.95 20.75
C ILE A 640 0.98 48.67 21.24
N THR A 641 1.14 49.92 21.65
CA THR A 641 0.03 50.79 22.09
C THR A 641 -0.46 51.73 20.96
N THR A 642 0.42 51.97 19.96
CA THR A 642 0.18 52.81 18.79
C THR A 642 0.65 52.07 17.55
N THR A 643 0.59 52.74 16.37
CA THR A 643 1.10 52.16 15.13
C THR A 643 2.62 52.06 15.17
N VAL A 644 3.12 50.85 14.87
CA VAL A 644 4.56 50.55 14.73
C VAL A 644 4.85 50.25 13.27
N ALA A 645 5.81 50.93 12.67
CA ALA A 645 6.26 50.71 11.30
C ALA A 645 7.65 50.06 11.29
N ARG A 646 7.86 49.08 10.42
CA ARG A 646 9.16 48.41 10.20
C ARG A 646 9.36 48.07 8.73
N ASP A 647 10.62 48.08 8.33
CA ASP A 647 11.05 47.59 7.04
C ASP A 647 10.91 46.06 7.00
N PHE A 648 10.30 45.59 5.94
CA PHE A 648 10.13 44.17 5.69
C PHE A 648 10.77 43.76 4.36
N ARG A 649 11.57 42.72 4.37
CA ARG A 649 12.23 42.17 3.19
C ARG A 649 11.93 40.67 3.13
N THR A 650 11.41 40.20 2.00
CA THR A 650 11.04 38.79 1.78
C THR A 650 12.21 37.80 1.91
N ARG A 651 13.43 38.30 1.61
CA ARG A 651 14.67 37.52 1.73
C ARG A 651 15.14 37.27 3.17
N HIS A 652 14.58 37.97 4.15
CA HIS A 652 14.94 37.77 5.54
C HIS A 652 14.09 36.65 6.15
N VAL A 653 14.74 35.71 6.81
CA VAL A 653 14.05 34.60 7.49
C VAL A 653 13.17 35.06 8.65
N CYS A 654 13.37 36.32 9.10
CA CYS A 654 12.58 36.97 10.14
C CYS A 654 12.74 38.49 10.03
N SER A 655 11.67 39.22 10.31
CA SER A 655 11.72 40.67 10.49
C SER A 655 12.42 41.08 11.79
N GLU A 656 12.71 42.35 11.95
CA GLU A 656 12.88 42.92 13.28
C GLU A 656 11.58 42.82 14.07
N SER A 657 11.69 42.87 15.41
CA SER A 657 10.54 42.86 16.31
C SER A 657 9.64 44.10 16.11
N PHE A 658 8.35 43.85 15.98
CA PHE A 658 7.33 44.93 15.97
C PHE A 658 6.96 45.40 17.37
N GLY A 659 7.37 44.67 18.42
CA GLY A 659 7.00 44.93 19.81
C GLY A 659 6.09 43.80 20.35
N ARG A 660 5.54 44.05 21.54
CA ARG A 660 4.74 43.04 22.24
C ARG A 660 3.26 43.24 21.95
N VAL A 661 2.63 42.14 21.54
CA VAL A 661 1.17 42.02 21.42
C VAL A 661 0.57 41.41 22.68
N GLU A 662 -0.67 41.78 22.99
CA GLU A 662 -1.39 41.27 24.17
C GLU A 662 -2.48 40.29 23.72
N GLU A 663 -2.63 39.21 24.51
CA GLU A 663 -3.58 38.13 24.26
C GLU A 663 -5.02 38.66 24.07
N THR A 664 -5.76 38.11 23.11
CA THR A 664 -7.15 38.49 22.77
C THR A 664 -7.31 39.87 22.16
N GLN A 665 -6.25 40.69 22.07
CA GLN A 665 -6.33 41.98 21.39
C GLN A 665 -6.28 41.80 19.86
N ARG A 666 -7.01 42.68 19.18
CA ARG A 666 -7.06 42.69 17.71
C ARG A 666 -6.07 43.69 17.15
N TYR A 667 -5.33 43.28 16.14
CA TYR A 667 -4.33 44.07 15.42
C TYR A 667 -4.60 44.04 13.93
N VAL A 668 -4.22 45.15 13.28
CA VAL A 668 -4.22 45.27 11.83
C VAL A 668 -2.78 45.35 11.36
N VAL A 669 -2.46 44.54 10.34
CA VAL A 669 -1.16 44.60 9.68
C VAL A 669 -1.38 45.12 8.26
N THR A 670 -0.69 46.15 7.92
CA THR A 670 -0.74 46.74 6.59
C THR A 670 0.62 46.66 5.92
N PHE A 671 0.64 46.14 4.70
CA PHE A 671 1.83 46.05 3.86
C PHE A 671 1.76 47.08 2.75
N ASP A 672 2.66 48.03 2.74
CA ASP A 672 2.86 48.97 1.64
C ASP A 672 4.09 48.52 0.85
N VAL A 673 3.83 47.80 -0.26
CA VAL A 673 4.85 47.19 -1.11
C VAL A 673 5.61 48.28 -1.86
N VAL A 674 6.91 48.37 -1.62
CA VAL A 674 7.82 49.34 -2.25
C VAL A 674 8.48 48.73 -3.50
N GLU A 675 9.00 47.50 -3.37
CA GLU A 675 9.53 46.71 -4.47
C GLU A 675 8.65 45.49 -4.69
N PRO A 676 8.30 45.19 -5.97
CA PRO A 676 7.50 44.00 -6.26
C PRO A 676 8.11 42.72 -5.69
N TRP A 677 7.25 41.83 -5.19
CA TRP A 677 7.70 40.55 -4.65
C TRP A 677 7.90 39.50 -5.74
N ALA A 678 8.91 38.70 -5.59
CA ALA A 678 9.17 37.56 -6.47
C ALA A 678 9.87 36.42 -5.71
N ASP A 679 9.57 35.21 -6.11
CA ASP A 679 10.37 34.05 -5.79
C ASP A 679 11.19 33.67 -7.02
N SER A 680 12.49 33.96 -6.95
CA SER A 680 13.40 33.83 -8.11
C SER A 680 12.90 34.67 -9.31
N SER A 681 12.34 34.03 -10.33
CA SER A 681 11.78 34.66 -11.52
C SER A 681 10.24 34.76 -11.54
N VAL A 682 9.59 34.21 -10.49
CA VAL A 682 8.11 34.17 -10.42
C VAL A 682 7.59 35.38 -9.66
N PRO A 683 6.97 36.37 -10.35
CA PRO A 683 6.44 37.55 -9.67
C PRO A 683 5.24 37.19 -8.80
N THR A 684 5.13 37.84 -7.66
CA THR A 684 4.03 37.67 -6.72
C THR A 684 3.70 38.94 -5.97
N ASN A 685 2.83 38.82 -4.99
CA ASN A 685 2.42 39.87 -4.05
C ASN A 685 2.26 39.25 -2.65
N PRO A 686 1.87 40.00 -1.63
CA PRO A 686 1.66 39.48 -0.29
C PRO A 686 0.59 38.36 -0.12
N GLU A 687 -0.24 38.09 -1.15
CA GLU A 687 -1.15 36.94 -1.14
C GLU A 687 -0.40 35.60 -1.32
N GLY A 688 0.85 35.66 -1.82
CA GLY A 688 1.73 34.52 -2.02
C GLY A 688 1.43 33.70 -3.26
N LEU A 689 2.32 32.73 -3.52
CA LEU A 689 2.26 31.79 -4.65
C LEU A 689 1.70 30.44 -4.23
N GLY A 690 0.84 29.88 -5.05
CA GLY A 690 0.45 28.48 -4.97
C GLY A 690 1.53 27.54 -5.48
N VAL A 691 1.43 26.23 -5.20
CA VAL A 691 2.39 25.22 -5.70
C VAL A 691 2.35 25.10 -7.22
N GLY A 692 1.21 25.42 -7.85
CA GLY A 692 1.01 25.36 -9.30
C GLY A 692 1.63 26.53 -10.07
N ASP A 693 1.99 27.62 -9.39
CA ASP A 693 2.53 28.85 -10.03
C ASP A 693 3.99 28.68 -10.46
N PHE A 694 4.66 27.65 -9.94
CA PHE A 694 6.04 27.35 -10.29
C PHE A 694 6.15 26.48 -11.55
N SER A 695 7.13 26.79 -12.38
CA SER A 695 7.40 26.02 -13.60
C SER A 695 7.87 24.58 -13.25
N TRP A 696 7.53 23.59 -14.11
CA TRP A 696 7.94 22.17 -13.99
C TRP A 696 7.45 21.47 -12.72
N GLY A 697 6.42 21.95 -12.06
CA GLY A 697 5.95 21.34 -10.81
C GLY A 697 6.94 21.44 -9.66
N LEU A 698 7.91 22.35 -9.73
CA LEU A 698 8.90 22.56 -8.68
C LEU A 698 8.25 22.95 -7.36
N GLY A 699 7.15 23.70 -7.41
CA GLY A 699 6.37 24.05 -6.22
C GLY A 699 5.87 22.82 -5.46
N TYR A 700 5.44 21.75 -6.16
CA TYR A 700 5.02 20.51 -5.52
C TYR A 700 6.17 19.77 -4.84
N LEU A 701 7.37 19.82 -5.45
CA LEU A 701 8.56 19.22 -4.84
C LEU A 701 9.07 20.03 -3.65
N ALA A 702 8.91 21.34 -3.67
CA ALA A 702 9.32 22.24 -2.60
C ALA A 702 8.31 22.35 -1.46
N ALA A 703 7.02 22.07 -1.72
CA ALA A 703 5.94 22.24 -0.75
C ALA A 703 6.15 21.57 0.62
N PRO A 704 6.66 20.33 0.72
CA PRO A 704 6.93 19.69 2.00
C PRO A 704 8.08 20.31 2.80
N PHE A 705 8.84 21.21 2.20
CA PHE A 705 9.94 21.93 2.84
C PHE A 705 9.57 23.33 3.30
N ARG A 706 8.35 23.78 3.01
CA ARG A 706 7.88 25.11 3.48
C ARG A 706 8.01 25.19 5.00
N ARG A 707 8.42 26.35 5.49
CA ARG A 707 8.53 26.61 6.93
C ARG A 707 7.18 26.41 7.62
N VAL A 708 6.10 26.83 6.98
CA VAL A 708 4.71 26.60 7.38
C VAL A 708 3.99 25.90 6.23
N ILE A 709 3.62 24.63 6.43
CA ILE A 709 3.05 23.79 5.36
C ILE A 709 1.72 24.35 4.84
N ASP A 710 0.90 24.89 5.74
CA ASP A 710 -0.45 25.39 5.41
C ASP A 710 -0.47 26.79 4.80
N ALA A 711 0.69 27.46 4.70
CA ALA A 711 0.81 28.77 4.08
C ALA A 711 1.35 28.66 2.65
N ARG A 712 0.96 29.60 1.76
CA ARG A 712 1.51 29.71 0.41
C ARG A 712 2.98 30.17 0.43
N PHE A 713 3.72 29.97 -0.66
CA PHE A 713 5.06 30.53 -0.79
C PHE A 713 4.99 32.06 -0.80
N LEU A 714 5.90 32.72 -0.16
CA LEU A 714 5.99 34.14 0.10
C LEU A 714 4.77 34.76 0.81
N GLN A 715 3.78 33.99 1.23
CA GLN A 715 2.71 34.50 2.07
C GLN A 715 3.29 34.93 3.44
N PRO A 716 2.95 36.13 3.94
CA PRO A 716 3.35 36.59 5.26
C PRO A 716 2.81 35.70 6.37
N VAL A 717 3.66 35.38 7.31
CA VAL A 717 3.36 34.56 8.49
C VAL A 717 3.76 35.31 9.74
N LEU A 718 2.87 35.32 10.73
CA LEU A 718 3.12 35.88 12.05
C LEU A 718 3.75 34.84 12.96
N GLU A 719 4.71 35.27 13.74
CA GLU A 719 5.30 34.51 14.82
C GLU A 719 5.22 35.32 16.12
N VAL A 720 4.54 34.76 17.15
CA VAL A 720 4.46 35.39 18.47
C VAL A 720 5.27 34.58 19.45
N ARG A 721 6.29 35.23 20.05
CA ARG A 721 7.20 34.63 21.03
C ARG A 721 6.89 35.10 22.45
N PRO A 722 6.76 34.21 23.45
CA PRO A 722 6.51 34.63 24.81
C PRO A 722 7.69 35.43 25.36
N ALA A 723 7.38 36.50 26.12
CA ALA A 723 8.37 37.42 26.66
C ALA A 723 9.11 36.88 27.89
N ASP A 724 8.65 35.80 28.51
CA ASP A 724 9.09 35.32 29.83
C ASP A 724 10.43 34.56 29.82
N GLY A 725 11.11 34.45 28.72
CA GLY A 725 12.44 33.81 28.58
C GLY A 725 12.51 32.35 29.08
N LYS A 726 11.47 31.81 29.70
CA LYS A 726 11.32 30.42 30.07
C LYS A 726 10.82 29.64 28.83
N ARG A 727 11.63 28.74 28.35
CA ARG A 727 11.44 27.99 27.13
C ARG A 727 10.91 26.57 27.40
N PRO A 728 9.61 26.36 27.54
CA PRO A 728 9.08 25.02 27.29
C PRO A 728 8.89 24.86 25.78
N TRP A 729 9.33 23.76 25.22
CA TRP A 729 9.06 23.32 23.86
C TRP A 729 7.59 23.48 23.51
N GLY A 730 7.28 24.22 22.43
CA GLY A 730 5.92 24.37 21.91
C GLY A 730 5.20 25.67 22.27
N ASN A 731 5.87 26.67 22.82
CA ASN A 731 5.24 27.95 23.19
C ASN A 731 5.28 29.05 22.12
N ILE A 732 5.97 28.82 20.99
CA ILE A 732 5.96 29.75 19.86
C ILE A 732 4.67 29.53 19.08
N GLN A 733 3.94 30.61 18.78
CA GLN A 733 2.75 30.54 17.93
C GLN A 733 3.09 31.10 16.56
N ILE A 734 2.88 30.26 15.53
CA ILE A 734 3.13 30.57 14.13
C ILE A 734 1.83 30.39 13.36
N TYR A 735 1.37 31.39 12.65
CA TYR A 735 0.15 31.31 11.84
C TYR A 735 0.20 32.22 10.63
N PRO A 736 -0.24 31.70 9.46
CA PRO A 736 -0.36 32.50 8.25
C PRO A 736 -1.48 33.52 8.39
N ILE A 737 -1.26 34.72 7.85
CA ILE A 737 -2.29 35.74 7.81
C ILE A 737 -2.90 35.83 6.40
N PRO A 738 -4.23 35.87 6.29
CA PRO A 738 -4.91 36.08 5.01
C PRO A 738 -4.81 37.56 4.61
N VAL A 739 -3.80 37.87 3.82
CA VAL A 739 -3.57 39.25 3.33
C VAL A 739 -4.46 39.54 2.11
N ARG A 740 -5.08 40.69 2.05
CA ARG A 740 -5.96 41.12 0.95
C ARG A 740 -5.58 42.52 0.47
N PRO A 741 -5.72 42.82 -0.83
CA PRO A 741 -5.51 44.19 -1.35
C PRO A 741 -6.55 45.13 -0.74
N VAL A 742 -6.15 46.39 -0.55
CA VAL A 742 -7.02 47.48 -0.07
C VAL A 742 -7.63 48.18 -1.26
N GLY A 743 -8.94 47.92 -1.52
CA GLY A 743 -9.61 48.41 -2.72
C GLY A 743 -8.94 47.89 -3.99
N ASP A 744 -8.72 48.73 -4.98
CA ASP A 744 -8.04 48.39 -6.24
C ASP A 744 -6.52 48.63 -6.19
N SER A 745 -5.94 48.79 -4.99
CA SER A 745 -4.51 49.04 -4.86
C SER A 745 -3.69 47.81 -5.19
N VAL A 746 -2.67 47.94 -6.00
CA VAL A 746 -1.68 46.90 -6.32
C VAL A 746 -0.46 46.91 -5.38
N THR A 747 -0.38 47.89 -4.50
CA THR A 747 0.76 48.05 -3.58
C THR A 747 0.37 48.02 -2.11
N LEU A 748 -0.89 48.25 -1.78
CA LEU A 748 -1.36 48.28 -0.40
C LEU A 748 -2.19 47.03 -0.05
N TYR A 749 -1.75 46.27 0.94
CA TYR A 749 -2.40 45.05 1.38
C TYR A 749 -2.64 45.12 2.87
N ARG A 750 -3.67 44.43 3.37
CA ARG A 750 -4.08 44.45 4.76
C ARG A 750 -4.51 43.06 5.24
N ALA A 751 -4.19 42.77 6.49
CA ALA A 751 -4.68 41.60 7.23
C ALA A 751 -5.03 42.00 8.67
N ASP A 752 -6.08 41.38 9.18
CA ASP A 752 -6.49 41.52 10.60
C ASP A 752 -6.15 40.22 11.33
N PHE A 753 -5.65 40.32 12.56
CA PHE A 753 -5.46 39.16 13.40
C PHE A 753 -5.79 39.45 14.87
N THR A 754 -6.22 38.46 15.58
CA THR A 754 -6.35 38.50 17.04
C THR A 754 -5.19 37.73 17.65
N ALA A 755 -4.45 38.38 18.54
CA ALA A 755 -3.30 37.74 19.17
C ALA A 755 -3.76 36.55 20.05
N PRO A 756 -3.33 35.33 19.76
CA PRO A 756 -3.72 34.13 20.51
C PRO A 756 -3.07 34.05 21.89
N ARG A 757 -2.02 34.87 22.10
CA ARG A 757 -1.30 35.01 23.37
C ARG A 757 -0.48 36.31 23.39
N SER A 758 -0.10 36.73 24.56
CA SER A 758 0.84 37.84 24.76
C SER A 758 2.27 37.43 24.44
N GLY A 759 3.00 38.27 23.70
CA GLY A 759 4.35 37.95 23.26
C GLY A 759 4.90 38.95 22.25
N GLU A 760 6.19 38.80 21.94
CA GLU A 760 6.85 39.63 20.93
C GLU A 760 6.51 39.17 19.52
N LEU A 761 6.12 40.13 18.67
CA LEU A 761 5.62 39.88 17.32
C LEU A 761 6.73 39.98 16.27
N PHE A 762 6.83 38.97 15.45
CA PHE A 762 7.69 38.92 14.27
C PHE A 762 6.89 38.52 13.02
N LEU A 763 7.46 38.82 11.87
CA LEU A 763 6.92 38.47 10.56
C LEU A 763 8.01 37.83 9.69
N PHE A 764 7.62 36.90 8.82
CA PHE A 764 8.45 36.38 7.76
C PHE A 764 7.61 36.03 6.54
N ALA A 765 8.20 36.03 5.36
CA ALA A 765 7.60 35.44 4.17
C ALA A 765 7.79 33.93 4.20
N ASN A 766 6.73 33.12 4.00
CA ASN A 766 6.83 31.67 4.03
C ASN A 766 7.57 31.14 2.80
N ASP A 767 8.58 30.30 3.03
CA ASP A 767 9.32 29.68 1.96
C ASP A 767 9.89 28.33 2.39
N ALA A 768 10.52 27.61 1.44
CA ALA A 768 11.18 26.35 1.70
C ALA A 768 12.42 26.55 2.59
N MET A 769 12.56 25.67 3.60
CA MET A 769 13.72 25.62 4.48
C MET A 769 14.32 24.22 4.49
N ILE A 770 15.48 24.06 3.86
CA ILE A 770 16.21 22.79 3.86
C ILE A 770 17.54 23.02 4.59
N PRO A 771 17.89 22.19 5.61
CA PRO A 771 19.14 22.29 6.33
C PRO A 771 20.29 21.78 5.45
N LEU A 772 20.67 22.56 4.43
CA LEU A 772 21.79 22.24 3.56
C LEU A 772 23.12 22.59 4.22
N ARG A 773 24.10 21.72 4.04
CA ARG A 773 25.45 21.93 4.56
C ARG A 773 26.13 23.07 3.79
N ALA A 774 26.46 24.16 4.45
CA ALA A 774 27.30 25.20 3.88
C ALA A 774 28.74 24.70 3.70
N ARG A 775 29.50 25.33 2.79
CA ARG A 775 30.95 25.04 2.65
C ARG A 775 31.67 25.30 3.98
N GLY A 776 32.05 24.23 4.68
CA GLY A 776 32.75 24.24 5.98
C GLY A 776 32.13 23.27 6.99
N TRP A 777 32.97 22.58 7.78
CA TRP A 777 32.52 21.63 8.80
C TRP A 777 31.67 22.33 9.87
N GLY A 778 30.43 21.84 10.07
CA GLY A 778 29.55 22.29 11.17
C GLY A 778 28.66 23.49 10.87
N LYS A 779 28.68 24.09 9.68
CA LYS A 779 27.77 25.17 9.28
C LYS A 779 26.66 24.67 8.38
N TYR A 780 25.40 24.92 8.72
CA TYR A 780 24.23 24.62 7.92
C TYR A 780 23.66 25.92 7.35
N ASN A 781 23.34 25.97 6.06
CA ASN A 781 22.69 27.10 5.43
C ASN A 781 21.20 26.82 5.25
N TYR A 782 20.41 27.03 6.31
CA TYR A 782 18.94 26.91 6.28
C TYR A 782 18.29 28.10 5.58
N ARG A 783 19.04 29.15 5.22
CA ARG A 783 18.57 30.37 4.55
C ARG A 783 18.68 30.31 3.03
N TYR A 784 19.01 29.14 2.45
CA TYR A 784 19.35 29.01 1.03
C TYR A 784 18.29 29.57 0.09
N PHE A 785 17.01 29.33 0.38
CA PHE A 785 15.91 29.82 -0.45
C PHE A 785 15.52 31.26 -0.15
N TYR A 786 15.80 31.76 1.02
CA TYR A 786 15.58 33.18 1.41
C TYR A 786 16.67 34.09 0.90
N GLU A 787 17.90 33.73 1.12
CA GLU A 787 19.07 34.53 0.77
C GLU A 787 19.71 33.94 -0.47
N ALA A 788 19.69 34.65 -1.58
CA ALA A 788 20.48 34.27 -2.76
C ALA A 788 21.94 34.11 -2.32
N LEU A 789 22.50 32.90 -2.50
CA LEU A 789 23.89 32.59 -2.19
C LEU A 789 24.81 33.43 -3.06
N GLY A 790 25.16 34.57 -2.54
CA GLY A 790 26.37 35.30 -2.85
C GLY A 790 26.53 35.90 -4.25
N SER A 791 26.90 37.11 -4.30
CA SER A 791 27.47 37.90 -5.40
C SER A 791 26.74 37.85 -6.75
N ARG A 792 26.25 38.97 -7.17
CA ARG A 792 26.00 39.29 -8.58
C ARG A 792 27.13 38.69 -9.40
N GLY A 793 26.79 37.70 -10.23
CA GLY A 793 27.67 37.33 -11.31
C GLY A 793 27.90 38.57 -12.13
N THR A 794 29.08 38.72 -12.66
CA THR A 794 29.46 39.81 -13.56
C THR A 794 28.58 39.91 -14.80
N ASP A 795 27.61 38.99 -14.97
CA ASP A 795 26.82 38.76 -16.18
C ASP A 795 25.31 39.10 -16.03
N GLY A 796 24.90 39.71 -14.92
CA GLY A 796 23.51 40.22 -14.77
C GLY A 796 22.41 39.15 -14.58
N GLU A 797 22.76 37.89 -14.47
CA GLU A 797 21.78 36.82 -14.20
C GLU A 797 21.26 36.88 -12.74
N HIS A 798 19.94 36.90 -12.60
CA HIS A 798 19.25 36.77 -11.32
C HIS A 798 19.52 35.40 -10.70
N LYS A 799 20.14 35.38 -9.52
CA LYS A 799 20.29 34.16 -8.72
C LYS A 799 19.00 33.88 -7.95
N PRO A 800 18.68 32.57 -7.74
CA PRO A 800 17.46 32.18 -7.05
C PRO A 800 17.45 32.64 -5.59
N GLY A 801 16.39 33.27 -5.17
CA GLY A 801 16.13 33.79 -3.83
C GLY A 801 14.92 34.70 -3.82
N ASN A 802 14.41 35.01 -2.63
CA ASN A 802 13.26 35.89 -2.49
C ASN A 802 13.68 37.32 -2.70
N ASP A 803 12.89 38.04 -3.48
CA ASP A 803 13.07 39.46 -3.69
C ASP A 803 11.76 40.20 -3.39
N GLY A 804 11.89 41.47 -2.94
CA GLY A 804 10.77 42.33 -2.60
C GLY A 804 10.85 42.95 -1.23
N THR A 805 10.35 44.16 -1.17
CA THR A 805 10.37 44.97 0.07
C THR A 805 9.00 45.61 0.31
N ALA A 806 8.66 45.82 1.57
CA ALA A 806 7.46 46.54 1.99
C ALA A 806 7.71 47.33 3.27
N CYS A 807 7.02 48.44 3.44
CA CYS A 807 6.82 49.02 4.76
C CYS A 807 5.65 48.31 5.44
N VAL A 808 5.89 47.70 6.58
CA VAL A 808 4.82 46.98 7.31
C VAL A 808 4.48 47.79 8.55
N THR A 809 3.20 48.12 8.69
CA THR A 809 2.67 48.75 9.90
C THR A 809 1.78 47.78 10.67
N VAL A 810 1.97 47.75 11.98
CA VAL A 810 1.11 46.99 12.91
C VAL A 810 0.42 47.97 13.83
N GLU A 811 -0.90 47.93 13.84
CA GLU A 811 -1.74 48.83 14.64
C GLU A 811 -2.70 48.05 15.54
N ARG A 812 -2.80 48.45 16.79
CA ARG A 812 -3.79 47.89 17.71
C ARG A 812 -5.18 48.48 17.47
N VAL A 813 -6.18 47.69 17.26
CA VAL A 813 -7.56 48.15 17.09
C VAL A 813 -8.14 48.56 18.43
N SER A 814 -7.79 49.79 18.86
CA SER A 814 -8.44 50.42 20.00
C SER A 814 -8.40 51.93 19.77
N VAL A 815 -9.60 52.51 19.59
CA VAL A 815 -9.87 54.01 19.61
C VAL A 815 -8.81 54.89 18.95
N ALA A 816 -9.25 55.55 17.91
CA ALA A 816 -8.53 56.47 17.01
C ALA A 816 -7.49 57.37 17.67
N GLU A 817 -6.21 57.13 17.39
CA GLU A 817 -5.18 58.20 17.37
C GLU A 817 -4.25 57.94 16.16
N ARG A 818 -4.00 59.04 15.42
CA ARG A 818 -3.10 59.01 14.26
C ARG A 818 -1.66 58.81 14.69
N PRO A 819 -0.84 58.13 13.90
CA PRO A 819 0.56 57.88 14.24
C PRO A 819 1.37 59.17 14.30
N THR A 820 2.07 59.37 15.44
CA THR A 820 3.01 60.45 15.66
C THR A 820 4.45 59.92 15.61
N GLY A 821 5.04 59.91 14.39
CA GLY A 821 6.47 59.64 14.23
C GLY A 821 6.85 59.57 12.74
N ALA A 822 7.80 60.35 12.30
CA ALA A 822 8.37 60.22 10.96
C ALA A 822 9.22 58.93 10.90
N PRO A 823 9.18 58.17 9.75
CA PRO A 823 10.02 57.01 9.57
C PRO A 823 11.52 57.36 9.57
N PRO A 824 12.43 56.45 9.94
CA PRO A 824 13.87 56.72 9.91
C PRO A 824 14.36 57.11 8.52
N ALA A 825 15.26 58.05 8.42
CA ALA A 825 15.82 58.52 7.15
C ALA A 825 16.55 57.37 6.40
N GLY A 826 16.28 57.23 5.09
CA GLY A 826 16.83 56.16 4.27
C GLY A 826 16.15 54.82 4.41
N SER A 827 15.05 54.72 5.17
CA SER A 827 14.27 53.47 5.35
C SER A 827 13.31 53.22 4.18
N ILE A 828 12.90 51.94 4.01
CA ILE A 828 11.85 51.57 3.06
C ILE A 828 10.55 52.29 3.40
N CYS A 829 10.26 52.47 4.68
CA CYS A 829 9.08 53.19 5.15
C CYS A 829 9.12 54.68 4.81
N GLU A 830 10.28 55.32 4.76
CA GLU A 830 10.42 56.68 4.28
C GLU A 830 10.07 56.80 2.79
N THR A 831 10.57 55.84 1.98
CA THR A 831 10.27 55.77 0.54
C THR A 831 8.77 55.58 0.29
N ALA A 832 8.13 54.70 1.06
CA ALA A 832 6.70 54.47 0.98
C ALA A 832 5.90 55.70 1.38
N ALA A 833 6.29 56.40 2.47
CA ALA A 833 5.66 57.65 2.92
C ALA A 833 5.79 58.75 1.90
N ALA A 834 6.97 58.93 1.27
CA ALA A 834 7.20 59.89 0.22
C ALA A 834 6.32 59.64 -1.03
N ARG A 835 6.20 58.40 -1.44
CA ARG A 835 5.31 57.98 -2.53
C ARG A 835 3.84 58.32 -2.24
N ASN A 836 3.38 57.93 -1.05
CA ASN A 836 2.00 58.18 -0.63
C ASN A 836 1.69 59.69 -0.52
N ALA A 837 2.64 60.47 -0.03
CA ALA A 837 2.53 61.93 0.00
C ALA A 837 2.44 62.51 -1.43
N ALA A 838 3.26 62.04 -2.37
CA ALA A 838 3.22 62.44 -3.75
C ALA A 838 1.89 62.07 -4.45
N GLN A 839 1.36 60.87 -4.18
CA GLN A 839 0.06 60.44 -4.70
C GLN A 839 -1.09 61.27 -4.11
N ALA A 840 -1.05 61.57 -2.79
CA ALA A 840 -2.05 62.43 -2.15
C ALA A 840 -2.02 63.84 -2.75
N ALA A 841 -0.83 64.41 -2.97
CA ALA A 841 -0.67 65.71 -3.62
C ALA A 841 -1.18 65.75 -5.07
N ALA A 842 -0.95 64.65 -5.82
CA ALA A 842 -1.46 64.49 -7.17
C ALA A 842 -3.01 64.43 -7.22
N VAL A 843 -3.61 63.66 -6.28
CA VAL A 843 -5.09 63.58 -6.15
C VAL A 843 -5.68 64.93 -5.75
N GLN A 844 -5.01 65.68 -4.83
CA GLN A 844 -5.45 67.02 -4.47
C GLN A 844 -5.39 67.99 -5.66
N THR A 845 -4.32 67.92 -6.46
CA THR A 845 -4.16 68.74 -7.67
C THR A 845 -5.22 68.40 -8.74
N ILE A 846 -5.70 67.14 -8.80
CA ILE A 846 -6.80 66.70 -9.67
C ILE A 846 -8.17 67.23 -9.16
N ARG A 847 -8.34 67.29 -7.82
CA ARG A 847 -9.56 67.81 -7.20
C ARG A 847 -9.67 69.29 -7.26
N ASP A 848 -8.54 70.02 -7.28
CA ASP A 848 -8.49 71.49 -7.35
C ASP A 848 -8.49 71.94 -8.78
N LYS A 849 -8.46 71.07 -9.80
CA LYS A 849 -8.75 71.32 -11.20
C LYS A 849 -10.18 70.95 -11.59
#